data_6927ccac847dcdc5ff3a63fafa91188a
#
_entry.id   6927ccac847dcdc5ff3a63fafa91188a
#
_cell.length_a   1.000
_cell.length_b   1.000
_cell.length_c   1.000
_cell.angle_alpha   90.00
_cell.angle_beta   90.00
_cell.angle_gamma   90.00
#
_symmetry.space_group_name_H-M   'P 1'
#
loop_
_entity.id
_entity.type
_entity.pdbx_description
1 polymer ?
#
loop_
_entity_poly.entity_id
_entity_poly.type
_entity_poly.pdbx_seq_one_letter_code
_entity_poly.pdbx_strand_id
1 'polypeptide(L)'
;MKQIIAGILAHVDAGKTTLSEALLYSSGSIKKIGRVDNGDAFLDTDAMEKKRGITIFSKQAGLQFGDTKMTLLDTPGHVDFSAEMERTLMVLDYAVLVISASDGVQAHTQTLWRLLKRYEIPVFLFINKMDQPGTDRAAILLELKKQLSDGCIDFTELGAGTEEEAQENEKSSTIMEEIAMEDETAMESFLETGRIAGEQIREMIVQRKIFPCFFGSALRNAGVDTFLQGFDRYTLAPEYPDGFGMKVFKIARDEAGSRLTYLKVTGGTLKVKALLSNADHVRFGEEVWEQKVNQIRIYSGTKYELINEADAGMVCAVTGLDHTYPGQGFGIEAQGETPVLEPVLHFRLILPEGVEPAVMLPKLRQIEEEEPELHIVWNEKLQEIQIQIMGEVQTEILKSMIAERFGVDVSFGPGKIVYKETIADTVEGVGHFEPLRHYAEVHLLLEPLEPGSGIVIDTDCSEDVLDKNWQRLIVTHLKEREHIGVLTGSVITDMKITVIGGRAHTKHTEGGDFRQATYRAVRQGLKQAQSVLLEPYYEFHIAVPQNMVGRAMTDIEKMHGKFEGPYQEGDAQVLRGIAPVACMANYQKEVTAYTKGLGKVTFRFAGYYPCHNTEEVVAQTGYDPERDLSHPADSVFCAHGAGFIVPWNEVPDHMHVEGRLLKKKEQQEEAPSGKKTKTYDPDHWIDIEEIDAILARTYHANKHEKGATKQWRTAKKVISGDNAPCYAPVKAVSKEEYLLVDGYNIIFAWESLKELAAVNIDGARGKLLDILCNYQGIKKCNLIVVFDAYRVKGHQTEMLDHHNIHVVYTKEAETADAYIEKFAHENGRKYHVTVATSDGLEQIIITGQGCHLLSAREFEREVEAANQTLRETIDGMREKSSNHILGDALKQLTDEKIQL
;
A
#
# COMPACT_ATOMS: atom_id res chain seq x y z
N MET A 1 37.84 -15.61 10.48
CA MET A 1 37.33 -14.93 9.28
C MET A 1 35.82 -14.95 9.40
N LYS A 2 35.19 -13.79 9.50
CA LYS A 2 33.75 -13.64 9.64
C LYS A 2 33.10 -13.85 8.27
N GLN A 3 31.98 -14.56 8.21
CA GLN A 3 31.17 -14.68 7.01
C GLN A 3 29.86 -13.94 7.24
N ILE A 4 29.56 -12.94 6.40
CA ILE A 4 28.42 -12.02 6.58
C ILE A 4 27.70 -11.83 5.25
N ILE A 5 26.38 -11.83 5.29
CA ILE A 5 25.52 -11.48 4.16
C ILE A 5 25.00 -10.07 4.39
N ALA A 6 25.38 -9.14 3.54
CA ALA A 6 24.94 -7.75 3.62
C ALA A 6 24.15 -7.33 2.39
N GLY A 7 22.97 -6.76 2.61
CA GLY A 7 22.13 -6.18 1.54
C GLY A 7 22.37 -4.68 1.40
N ILE A 8 22.55 -4.19 0.17
CA ILE A 8 22.52 -2.74 -0.09
C ILE A 8 21.13 -2.31 -0.52
N LEU A 9 20.58 -1.37 0.25
CA LEU A 9 19.25 -0.81 0.06
C LEU A 9 19.34 0.71 -0.11
N ALA A 10 18.53 1.25 -0.97
CA ALA A 10 18.52 2.69 -1.22
C ALA A 10 17.21 3.12 -1.90
N HIS A 11 16.87 4.40 -1.74
CA HIS A 11 15.95 5.05 -2.66
C HIS A 11 16.57 5.16 -4.05
N VAL A 12 15.73 5.27 -5.08
CA VAL A 12 16.16 5.51 -6.48
C VAL A 12 17.13 6.70 -6.52
N ASP A 13 18.18 6.59 -7.34
CA ASP A 13 19.22 7.61 -7.53
C ASP A 13 20.07 7.97 -6.30
N ALA A 14 19.94 7.30 -5.16
CA ALA A 14 20.82 7.51 -4.02
C ALA A 14 22.27 7.05 -4.27
N GLY A 15 22.51 6.30 -5.36
CA GLY A 15 23.82 5.82 -5.77
C GLY A 15 24.17 4.44 -5.24
N LYS A 16 23.17 3.58 -5.07
CA LYS A 16 23.30 2.20 -4.61
C LYS A 16 24.31 1.39 -5.43
N THR A 17 24.08 1.22 -6.73
CA THR A 17 24.97 0.46 -7.64
C THR A 17 26.37 1.09 -7.70
N THR A 18 26.47 2.42 -7.63
CA THR A 18 27.77 3.11 -7.60
C THR A 18 28.55 2.75 -6.32
N LEU A 19 27.86 2.63 -5.16
CA LEU A 19 28.49 2.19 -3.92
C LEU A 19 28.88 0.72 -3.99
N SER A 20 28.02 -0.15 -4.53
CA SER A 20 28.34 -1.57 -4.74
C SER A 20 29.62 -1.74 -5.58
N GLU A 21 29.76 -1.00 -6.67
CA GLU A 21 30.97 -0.98 -7.51
C GLU A 21 32.19 -0.46 -6.77
N ALA A 22 32.05 0.60 -5.97
CA ALA A 22 33.14 1.16 -5.18
C ALA A 22 33.61 0.17 -4.07
N LEU A 23 32.69 -0.54 -3.41
CA LEU A 23 33.01 -1.57 -2.43
C LEU A 23 33.79 -2.75 -3.06
N LEU A 24 33.32 -3.23 -4.23
CA LEU A 24 33.98 -4.30 -4.98
C LEU A 24 35.39 -3.88 -5.48
N TYR A 25 35.55 -2.62 -5.85
CA TYR A 25 36.84 -2.09 -6.26
C TYR A 25 37.82 -1.93 -5.06
N SER A 26 37.37 -1.31 -3.96
CA SER A 26 38.17 -1.11 -2.77
C SER A 26 38.60 -2.44 -2.10
N SER A 27 37.73 -3.47 -2.19
CA SER A 27 38.10 -4.83 -1.73
C SER A 27 39.04 -5.58 -2.71
N GLY A 28 39.28 -5.02 -3.90
CA GLY A 28 40.12 -5.67 -4.93
C GLY A 28 39.39 -6.79 -5.71
N SER A 29 38.10 -6.99 -5.50
CA SER A 29 37.31 -8.00 -6.19
C SER A 29 37.15 -7.69 -7.69
N ILE A 30 37.14 -6.40 -8.06
CA ILE A 30 37.15 -5.92 -9.45
C ILE A 30 38.33 -5.00 -9.69
N LYS A 31 38.88 -4.99 -10.93
CA LYS A 31 40.06 -4.20 -11.28
C LYS A 31 39.77 -2.77 -11.73
N LYS A 32 38.52 -2.49 -12.08
CA LYS A 32 38.03 -1.20 -12.58
C LYS A 32 36.64 -0.94 -12.06
N ILE A 33 36.36 0.26 -11.59
CA ILE A 33 35.01 0.68 -11.21
C ILE A 33 34.18 0.82 -12.48
N GLY A 34 33.09 0.08 -12.56
CA GLY A 34 32.04 0.27 -13.57
C GLY A 34 31.22 1.52 -13.28
N ARG A 35 30.55 2.06 -14.27
CA ARG A 35 29.61 3.18 -14.14
C ARG A 35 28.26 2.84 -14.73
N VAL A 36 27.21 3.10 -14.00
CA VAL A 36 25.83 2.90 -14.46
C VAL A 36 25.55 3.70 -15.73
N ASP A 37 26.00 4.98 -15.77
CA ASP A 37 25.84 5.87 -16.93
C ASP A 37 26.48 5.34 -18.20
N ASN A 38 27.55 4.54 -18.09
CA ASN A 38 28.25 3.95 -19.23
C ASN A 38 27.75 2.53 -19.55
N GLY A 39 26.88 1.93 -18.71
CA GLY A 39 26.40 0.56 -18.86
C GLY A 39 27.48 -0.51 -18.66
N ASP A 40 28.59 -0.18 -17.98
CA ASP A 40 29.73 -1.08 -17.71
C ASP A 40 29.84 -1.51 -16.23
N ALA A 41 28.79 -1.27 -15.43
CA ALA A 41 28.72 -1.73 -14.04
C ALA A 41 28.73 -3.28 -13.97
N PHE A 42 29.50 -3.83 -13.04
CA PHE A 42 29.72 -5.28 -12.86
C PHE A 42 28.43 -6.01 -12.46
N LEU A 43 27.59 -5.36 -11.62
CA LEU A 43 26.34 -5.93 -11.14
C LEU A 43 25.17 -5.70 -12.08
N ASP A 44 25.14 -4.63 -12.88
CA ASP A 44 24.08 -4.39 -13.86
C ASP A 44 24.30 -5.26 -15.10
N THR A 45 23.89 -6.51 -15.04
CA THR A 45 24.14 -7.50 -16.10
C THR A 45 23.02 -7.57 -17.12
N ASP A 46 21.81 -7.22 -16.74
CA ASP A 46 20.62 -7.26 -17.59
C ASP A 46 20.58 -6.09 -18.58
N ALA A 47 20.11 -6.34 -19.81
CA ALA A 47 20.01 -5.33 -20.85
C ALA A 47 18.99 -4.23 -20.53
N MET A 48 17.91 -4.57 -19.83
CA MET A 48 16.88 -3.61 -19.41
C MET A 48 17.37 -2.72 -18.28
N GLU A 49 18.11 -3.28 -17.30
CA GLU A 49 18.75 -2.51 -16.23
C GLU A 49 19.72 -1.47 -16.80
N LYS A 50 20.59 -1.89 -17.74
CA LYS A 50 21.53 -0.99 -18.43
C LYS A 50 20.84 0.12 -19.20
N LYS A 51 19.73 -0.19 -19.88
CA LYS A 51 18.98 0.79 -20.68
C LYS A 51 18.30 1.84 -19.80
N ARG A 52 17.87 1.47 -18.60
CA ARG A 52 17.11 2.33 -17.69
C ARG A 52 17.93 2.94 -16.57
N GLY A 53 19.12 2.38 -16.30
CA GLY A 53 19.96 2.80 -15.17
C GLY A 53 19.39 2.47 -13.78
N ILE A 54 18.48 1.48 -13.70
CA ILE A 54 17.88 1.02 -12.44
C ILE A 54 18.13 -0.47 -12.24
N THR A 55 18.37 -0.87 -11.00
CA THR A 55 18.44 -2.28 -10.61
C THR A 55 17.03 -2.84 -10.47
N ILE A 56 16.74 -3.93 -11.17
CA ILE A 56 15.43 -4.59 -11.20
C ILE A 56 15.47 -5.89 -10.39
N PHE A 57 16.53 -6.67 -10.55
CA PHE A 57 16.72 -7.97 -9.92
C PHE A 57 17.82 -7.91 -8.87
N SER A 58 17.61 -8.58 -7.74
CA SER A 58 18.65 -8.74 -6.73
C SER A 58 19.80 -9.61 -7.26
N LYS A 59 21.02 -9.13 -7.07
CA LYS A 59 22.25 -9.77 -7.53
C LYS A 59 23.24 -9.94 -6.40
N GLN A 60 24.11 -10.96 -6.58
CA GLN A 60 25.08 -11.37 -5.58
C GLN A 60 26.50 -11.09 -6.08
N ALA A 61 27.35 -10.60 -5.17
CA ALA A 61 28.79 -10.54 -5.37
C ALA A 61 29.53 -10.87 -4.07
N GLY A 62 30.68 -11.55 -4.19
CA GLY A 62 31.57 -11.83 -3.08
C GLY A 62 32.68 -10.80 -2.98
N LEU A 63 32.95 -10.30 -1.78
CA LEU A 63 34.12 -9.45 -1.49
C LEU A 63 34.78 -9.84 -0.17
N GLN A 64 36.08 -9.57 -0.07
CA GLN A 64 36.84 -9.86 1.12
C GLN A 64 37.68 -8.66 1.52
N PHE A 65 37.63 -8.28 2.80
CA PHE A 65 38.38 -7.19 3.35
C PHE A 65 38.62 -7.45 4.85
N GLY A 66 39.77 -7.05 5.36
CA GLY A 66 40.16 -7.35 6.76
C GLY A 66 39.99 -8.84 7.10
N ASP A 67 39.25 -9.13 8.16
CA ASP A 67 38.88 -10.49 8.58
C ASP A 67 37.47 -10.90 8.17
N THR A 68 36.81 -10.11 7.31
CA THR A 68 35.44 -10.34 6.85
C THR A 68 35.39 -10.82 5.39
N LYS A 69 34.65 -11.92 5.16
CA LYS A 69 34.15 -12.35 3.84
C LYS A 69 32.68 -11.97 3.74
N MET A 70 32.40 -11.00 2.92
CA MET A 70 31.03 -10.48 2.73
C MET A 70 30.42 -11.02 1.44
N THR A 71 29.21 -11.55 1.55
CA THR A 71 28.34 -11.76 0.40
C THR A 71 27.43 -10.53 0.28
N LEU A 72 27.67 -9.73 -0.75
CA LEU A 72 26.89 -8.54 -1.04
C LEU A 72 25.66 -8.91 -1.88
N LEU A 73 24.49 -8.53 -1.42
CA LEU A 73 23.23 -8.62 -2.17
C LEU A 73 22.80 -7.22 -2.58
N ASP A 74 22.91 -6.92 -3.88
CA ASP A 74 22.42 -5.68 -4.46
C ASP A 74 20.93 -5.81 -4.73
N THR A 75 20.09 -4.97 -4.10
CA THR A 75 18.63 -5.08 -4.15
C THR A 75 18.03 -4.04 -5.08
N PRO A 76 16.81 -4.25 -5.64
CA PRO A 76 16.11 -3.21 -6.38
C PRO A 76 15.89 -1.95 -5.52
N GLY A 77 16.06 -0.77 -6.13
CA GLY A 77 15.83 0.52 -5.46
C GLY A 77 14.48 1.17 -5.82
N HIS A 78 13.77 0.64 -6.82
CA HIS A 78 12.51 1.19 -7.28
C HIS A 78 11.33 0.57 -6.53
N VAL A 79 10.32 1.38 -6.22
CA VAL A 79 9.12 0.94 -5.45
C VAL A 79 8.39 -0.21 -6.12
N ASP A 80 8.32 -0.23 -7.46
CA ASP A 80 7.64 -1.30 -8.23
C ASP A 80 8.28 -2.70 -8.03
N PHE A 81 9.51 -2.78 -7.53
CA PHE A 81 10.26 -4.02 -7.26
C PHE A 81 10.47 -4.26 -5.76
N SER A 82 9.68 -3.61 -4.93
CA SER A 82 9.83 -3.69 -3.48
C SER A 82 9.58 -5.10 -2.93
N ALA A 83 8.76 -5.91 -3.59
CA ALA A 83 8.52 -7.30 -3.21
C ALA A 83 9.79 -8.18 -3.36
N GLU A 84 10.53 -8.04 -4.48
CA GLU A 84 11.83 -8.71 -4.66
C GLU A 84 12.84 -8.27 -3.60
N MET A 85 12.87 -6.97 -3.30
CA MET A 85 13.71 -6.43 -2.24
C MET A 85 13.33 -7.02 -0.88
N GLU A 86 12.04 -7.04 -0.53
CA GLU A 86 11.56 -7.57 0.76
C GLU A 86 11.91 -9.04 0.94
N ARG A 87 11.77 -9.88 -0.10
CA ARG A 87 12.21 -11.27 -0.06
C ARG A 87 13.70 -11.42 0.23
N THR A 88 14.52 -10.51 -0.29
CA THR A 88 15.96 -10.50 -0.03
C THR A 88 16.28 -10.20 1.44
N LEU A 89 15.46 -9.38 2.12
CA LEU A 89 15.65 -9.06 3.55
C LEU A 89 15.65 -10.32 4.42
N MET A 90 14.88 -11.35 4.06
CA MET A 90 14.74 -12.58 4.86
C MET A 90 16.04 -13.35 5.06
N VAL A 91 17.09 -13.04 4.29
CA VAL A 91 18.37 -13.77 4.34
C VAL A 91 19.56 -12.89 4.73
N LEU A 92 19.35 -11.60 4.98
CA LEU A 92 20.40 -10.67 5.38
C LEU A 92 20.82 -10.88 6.83
N ASP A 93 22.12 -10.70 7.10
CA ASP A 93 22.66 -10.55 8.45
C ASP A 93 22.78 -9.07 8.82
N TYR A 94 23.09 -8.21 7.84
CA TYR A 94 23.19 -6.77 7.96
C TYR A 94 22.63 -6.06 6.73
N ALA A 95 22.21 -4.84 6.90
CA ALA A 95 21.82 -3.96 5.82
C ALA A 95 22.71 -2.72 5.74
N VAL A 96 23.06 -2.31 4.53
CA VAL A 96 23.70 -1.03 4.23
C VAL A 96 22.66 -0.13 3.57
N LEU A 97 22.13 0.82 4.32
CA LEU A 97 21.14 1.77 3.83
C LEU A 97 21.84 3.01 3.27
N VAL A 98 21.73 3.22 1.95
CA VAL A 98 22.37 4.33 1.25
C VAL A 98 21.41 5.50 1.16
N ILE A 99 21.84 6.66 1.63
CA ILE A 99 21.05 7.90 1.62
C ILE A 99 21.84 8.96 0.85
N SER A 100 21.18 9.68 -0.06
CA SER A 100 21.77 10.80 -0.79
C SER A 100 21.83 12.03 0.11
N ALA A 101 23.01 12.61 0.30
CA ALA A 101 23.19 13.83 1.10
C ALA A 101 22.45 15.06 0.57
N SER A 102 22.20 15.10 -0.76
CA SER A 102 21.46 16.19 -1.40
C SER A 102 19.95 16.05 -1.26
N ASP A 103 19.44 14.83 -1.14
CA ASP A 103 18.00 14.54 -1.20
C ASP A 103 17.43 14.24 0.20
N GLY A 104 18.31 13.93 1.19
CA GLY A 104 17.90 13.58 2.56
C GLY A 104 17.12 12.27 2.67
N VAL A 105 16.33 12.14 3.72
CA VAL A 105 15.50 10.96 3.98
C VAL A 105 14.22 11.02 3.16
N GLN A 106 14.10 10.19 2.14
CA GLN A 106 12.94 10.10 1.26
C GLN A 106 11.87 9.14 1.80
N ALA A 107 10.63 9.23 1.30
CA ALA A 107 9.51 8.37 1.73
C ALA A 107 9.83 6.87 1.57
N HIS A 108 10.50 6.48 0.48
CA HIS A 108 10.91 5.09 0.28
C HIS A 108 11.99 4.66 1.29
N THR A 109 12.91 5.55 1.68
CA THR A 109 13.91 5.29 2.74
C THR A 109 13.21 4.97 4.07
N GLN A 110 12.14 5.67 4.41
CA GLN A 110 11.34 5.37 5.61
C GLN A 110 10.62 4.01 5.52
N THR A 111 10.16 3.61 4.32
CA THR A 111 9.59 2.27 4.10
C THR A 111 10.65 1.20 4.32
N LEU A 112 11.84 1.36 3.71
CA LEU A 112 12.97 0.46 3.93
C LEU A 112 13.34 0.36 5.42
N TRP A 113 13.37 1.50 6.13
CA TRP A 113 13.67 1.54 7.57
C TRP A 113 12.67 0.74 8.41
N ARG A 114 11.35 0.83 8.09
CA ARG A 114 10.32 0.06 8.80
C ARG A 114 10.42 -1.44 8.51
N LEU A 115 10.69 -1.83 7.26
CA LEU A 115 10.92 -3.22 6.91
C LEU A 115 12.15 -3.77 7.63
N LEU A 116 13.27 -3.03 7.63
CA LEU A 116 14.49 -3.41 8.36
C LEU A 116 14.23 -3.54 9.87
N LYS A 117 13.34 -2.72 10.44
CA LYS A 117 12.88 -2.84 11.82
C LYS A 117 12.02 -4.09 12.03
N ARG A 118 11.09 -4.38 11.12
CA ARG A 118 10.21 -5.56 11.20
C ARG A 118 11.00 -6.87 11.15
N TYR A 119 11.98 -6.94 10.26
CA TYR A 119 12.87 -8.11 10.12
C TYR A 119 14.05 -8.11 11.09
N GLU A 120 14.10 -7.17 12.03
CA GLU A 120 15.12 -7.02 13.06
C GLU A 120 16.57 -6.97 12.52
N ILE A 121 16.77 -6.49 11.28
CA ILE A 121 18.07 -6.47 10.62
C ILE A 121 18.92 -5.30 11.13
N PRO A 122 20.16 -5.52 11.63
CA PRO A 122 21.11 -4.46 11.97
C PRO A 122 21.46 -3.61 10.74
N VAL A 123 21.57 -2.28 10.92
CA VAL A 123 21.72 -1.34 9.81
C VAL A 123 22.95 -0.47 9.96
N PHE A 124 23.73 -0.39 8.91
CA PHE A 124 24.75 0.61 8.67
C PHE A 124 24.24 1.63 7.67
N LEU A 125 24.47 2.91 7.90
CA LEU A 125 24.06 3.96 6.98
C LEU A 125 25.28 4.49 6.22
N PHE A 126 25.16 4.61 4.89
CA PHE A 126 26.16 5.28 4.06
C PHE A 126 25.53 6.52 3.42
N ILE A 127 25.97 7.68 3.89
CA ILE A 127 25.49 8.98 3.39
C ILE A 127 26.35 9.36 2.20
N ASN A 128 25.77 9.15 1.02
CA ASN A 128 26.45 9.27 -0.27
C ASN A 128 26.31 10.68 -0.86
N LYS A 129 27.08 10.98 -1.89
CA LYS A 129 27.08 12.25 -2.64
C LYS A 129 27.49 13.48 -1.81
N MET A 130 28.34 13.29 -0.81
CA MET A 130 28.88 14.40 0.01
C MET A 130 29.74 15.40 -0.79
N ASP A 131 30.07 15.09 -2.04
CA ASP A 131 30.80 15.96 -2.95
C ASP A 131 29.91 16.97 -3.70
N GLN A 132 28.60 16.89 -3.52
CA GLN A 132 27.66 17.87 -4.10
C GLN A 132 27.63 19.18 -3.32
N PRO A 133 27.47 20.34 -4.03
CA PRO A 133 27.39 21.63 -3.36
C PRO A 133 26.14 21.73 -2.48
N GLY A 134 26.30 22.30 -1.29
CA GLY A 134 25.17 22.52 -0.35
C GLY A 134 24.92 21.37 0.62
N THR A 135 25.70 20.28 0.58
CA THR A 135 25.60 19.22 1.58
C THR A 135 26.27 19.62 2.89
N ASP A 136 25.54 19.46 4.00
CA ASP A 136 26.04 19.70 5.37
C ASP A 136 25.88 18.41 6.20
N ARG A 137 27.00 17.87 6.66
CA ARG A 137 27.07 16.65 7.47
C ARG A 137 26.24 16.74 8.76
N ALA A 138 26.35 17.87 9.47
CA ALA A 138 25.63 18.06 10.73
C ALA A 138 24.12 18.16 10.53
N ALA A 139 23.67 18.88 9.49
CA ALA A 139 22.27 19.02 9.16
C ALA A 139 21.63 17.67 8.78
N ILE A 140 22.34 16.86 7.99
CA ILE A 140 21.86 15.52 7.58
C ILE A 140 21.81 14.58 8.78
N LEU A 141 22.82 14.57 9.65
CA LEU A 141 22.82 13.74 10.85
C LEU A 141 21.62 14.07 11.76
N LEU A 142 21.31 15.36 11.91
CA LEU A 142 20.14 15.81 12.66
C LEU A 142 18.82 15.32 12.00
N GLU A 143 18.76 15.34 10.69
CA GLU A 143 17.61 14.81 9.93
C GLU A 143 17.44 13.30 10.12
N LEU A 144 18.56 12.53 10.06
CA LEU A 144 18.56 11.08 10.31
C LEU A 144 18.06 10.76 11.73
N LYS A 145 18.56 11.48 12.74
CA LYS A 145 18.12 11.35 14.13
C LYS A 145 16.61 11.60 14.25
N LYS A 146 16.11 12.66 13.65
CA LYS A 146 14.68 13.04 13.70
C LYS A 146 13.76 12.08 12.95
N GLN A 147 14.17 11.58 11.77
CA GLN A 147 13.28 10.83 10.88
C GLN A 147 13.42 9.31 10.98
N LEU A 148 14.57 8.79 11.43
CA LEU A 148 14.84 7.36 11.54
C LEU A 148 14.99 6.92 13.00
N SER A 149 16.03 7.38 13.70
CA SER A 149 16.28 7.03 15.11
C SER A 149 17.31 7.96 15.73
N ASP A 150 17.16 8.30 17.01
CA ASP A 150 18.16 9.04 17.78
C ASP A 150 19.51 8.31 17.85
N GLY A 151 19.50 6.97 17.78
CA GLY A 151 20.71 6.12 17.72
C GLY A 151 21.51 6.20 16.41
N CYS A 152 21.17 7.07 15.45
CA CYS A 152 22.01 7.35 14.29
C CYS A 152 23.23 8.19 14.70
N ILE A 153 24.41 7.56 14.71
CA ILE A 153 25.67 8.16 15.23
C ILE A 153 26.72 8.15 14.13
N ASP A 154 27.51 9.22 14.05
CA ASP A 154 28.57 9.36 13.06
C ASP A 154 29.82 8.53 13.45
N PHE A 155 30.05 7.45 12.73
CA PHE A 155 31.17 6.52 12.94
C PHE A 155 32.37 6.77 12.02
N THR A 156 32.39 7.85 11.24
CA THR A 156 33.46 8.10 10.27
C THR A 156 34.83 8.20 10.92
N GLU A 157 34.94 8.84 12.08
CA GLU A 157 36.20 8.96 12.81
C GLU A 157 36.60 7.64 13.52
N LEU A 158 35.61 6.88 14.00
CA LEU A 158 35.83 5.57 14.63
C LEU A 158 36.17 4.46 13.60
N GLY A 159 35.77 4.64 12.35
CA GLY A 159 36.10 3.74 11.24
C GLY A 159 37.55 3.89 10.76
N ALA A 160 38.22 5.03 11.00
CA ALA A 160 39.57 5.31 10.54
C ALA A 160 40.63 4.86 11.59
N GLY A 161 41.75 4.29 11.14
CA GLY A 161 42.88 3.94 11.99
C GLY A 161 42.71 2.64 12.79
N THR A 162 43.62 2.42 13.77
CA THR A 162 43.55 1.29 14.70
C THR A 162 42.53 1.56 15.82
N GLU A 163 42.06 0.51 16.52
CA GLU A 163 41.10 0.64 17.62
C GLU A 163 41.66 1.52 18.77
N GLU A 164 42.97 1.46 18.99
CA GLU A 164 43.67 2.28 19.97
C GLU A 164 43.78 3.74 19.55
N GLU A 165 44.10 4.03 18.27
CA GLU A 165 44.14 5.40 17.72
C GLU A 165 42.78 6.05 17.66
N ALA A 166 41.73 5.28 17.36
CA ALA A 166 40.37 5.76 17.35
C ALA A 166 39.85 6.18 18.75
N GLN A 167 40.40 5.61 19.81
CA GLN A 167 39.98 5.89 21.20
C GLN A 167 40.73 7.07 21.85
N GLU A 168 41.85 7.55 21.27
CA GLU A 168 42.70 8.63 21.86
C GLU A 168 42.31 10.04 21.37
N ASN A 169 41.42 10.19 20.41
CA ASN A 169 40.99 11.47 19.83
C ASN A 169 39.88 12.14 20.66
N GLU A 170 39.96 13.47 20.92
CA GLU A 170 38.92 14.22 21.60
C GLU A 170 37.53 14.08 20.92
N LYS A 171 37.47 13.98 19.60
CA LYS A 171 36.25 13.77 18.85
C LYS A 171 35.65 12.38 19.09
N SER A 172 36.48 11.37 19.29
CA SER A 172 36.06 10.01 19.61
C SER A 172 35.43 9.94 21.00
N SER A 173 35.87 10.76 21.95
CA SER A 173 35.25 10.86 23.28
C SER A 173 33.78 11.34 23.19
N THR A 174 33.48 12.34 22.35
CA THR A 174 32.11 12.82 22.13
C THR A 174 31.22 11.75 21.49
N ILE A 175 31.76 10.99 20.54
CA ILE A 175 31.02 9.90 19.89
C ILE A 175 30.75 8.77 20.88
N MET A 176 31.73 8.43 21.75
CA MET A 176 31.55 7.43 22.81
C MET A 176 30.49 7.87 23.83
N GLU A 177 30.40 9.16 24.14
CA GLU A 177 29.36 9.72 25.00
C GLU A 177 27.97 9.58 24.32
N GLU A 178 27.85 9.88 23.02
CA GLU A 178 26.61 9.67 22.27
C GLU A 178 26.19 8.17 22.26
N ILE A 179 27.16 7.25 22.08
CA ILE A 179 26.89 5.80 22.12
C ILE A 179 26.42 5.38 23.52
N ALA A 180 27.05 5.92 24.58
CA ALA A 180 26.73 5.61 25.96
C ALA A 180 25.28 6.01 26.31
N MET A 181 24.77 7.11 25.73
CA MET A 181 23.38 7.58 25.98
C MET A 181 22.29 6.63 25.49
N GLU A 182 22.59 5.73 24.58
CA GLU A 182 21.62 4.81 23.98
C GLU A 182 21.45 3.48 24.75
N ASP A 183 22.29 3.24 25.80
CA ASP A 183 22.21 2.01 26.59
C ASP A 183 22.70 2.22 28.01
N GLU A 184 21.94 1.76 29.02
CA GLU A 184 22.26 1.92 30.43
C GLU A 184 23.58 1.24 30.79
N THR A 185 23.83 0.04 30.27
CA THR A 185 25.11 -0.71 30.59
C THR A 185 26.30 -0.07 29.90
N ALA A 186 26.12 0.51 28.71
CA ALA A 186 27.14 1.27 28.02
C ALA A 186 27.45 2.57 28.76
N MET A 187 26.45 3.24 29.33
CA MET A 187 26.60 4.43 30.16
C MET A 187 27.39 4.12 31.43
N GLU A 188 27.09 3.04 32.13
CA GLU A 188 27.84 2.61 33.30
C GLU A 188 29.30 2.36 32.95
N SER A 189 29.58 1.61 31.89
CA SER A 189 30.96 1.33 31.42
C SER A 189 31.68 2.62 31.05
N PHE A 190 31.04 3.56 30.41
CA PHE A 190 31.62 4.84 30.03
C PHE A 190 31.92 5.72 31.22
N LEU A 191 31.04 5.78 32.23
CA LEU A 191 31.26 6.55 33.46
C LEU A 191 32.39 5.98 34.33
N GLU A 192 32.56 4.66 34.34
CA GLU A 192 33.62 4.01 35.10
C GLU A 192 34.99 4.09 34.44
N THR A 193 35.06 3.91 33.13
CA THR A 193 36.35 3.73 32.43
C THR A 193 36.66 4.85 31.42
N GLY A 194 35.69 5.69 31.09
CA GLY A 194 35.75 6.68 29.99
C GLY A 194 35.75 6.05 28.61
N ARG A 195 35.43 4.77 28.50
CA ARG A 195 35.46 4.00 27.25
C ARG A 195 34.35 2.96 27.22
N ILE A 196 33.91 2.58 26.02
CA ILE A 196 32.98 1.49 25.76
C ILE A 196 33.74 0.39 25.01
N ALA A 197 33.61 -0.85 25.47
CA ALA A 197 34.26 -1.99 24.80
C ALA A 197 33.72 -2.19 23.38
N GLY A 198 34.60 -2.49 22.42
CA GLY A 198 34.16 -2.71 21.02
C GLY A 198 33.15 -3.84 20.87
N GLU A 199 33.19 -4.84 21.75
CA GLU A 199 32.18 -5.94 21.79
C GLU A 199 30.81 -5.42 22.18
N GLN A 200 30.71 -4.54 23.16
CA GLN A 200 29.46 -3.92 23.59
C GLN A 200 28.85 -3.03 22.49
N ILE A 201 29.70 -2.28 21.75
CA ILE A 201 29.25 -1.50 20.59
C ILE A 201 28.65 -2.43 19.51
N ARG A 202 29.33 -3.55 19.24
CA ARG A 202 28.85 -4.56 18.26
C ARG A 202 27.49 -5.14 18.68
N GLU A 203 27.31 -5.48 19.95
CA GLU A 203 26.03 -5.96 20.49
C GLU A 203 24.91 -4.92 20.36
N MET A 204 25.20 -3.65 20.68
CA MET A 204 24.24 -2.55 20.53
C MET A 204 23.80 -2.37 19.07
N ILE A 205 24.70 -2.57 18.09
CA ILE A 205 24.36 -2.53 16.66
C ILE A 205 23.45 -3.71 16.31
N VAL A 206 23.79 -4.93 16.75
CA VAL A 206 22.95 -6.13 16.53
C VAL A 206 21.57 -5.96 17.15
N GLN A 207 21.48 -5.41 18.36
CA GLN A 207 20.22 -5.11 19.05
C GLN A 207 19.47 -3.89 18.48
N ARG A 208 20.01 -3.26 17.42
CA ARG A 208 19.40 -2.07 16.76
C ARG A 208 19.20 -0.88 17.72
N LYS A 209 20.05 -0.72 18.72
CA LYS A 209 20.08 0.46 19.59
C LYS A 209 20.81 1.62 18.93
N ILE A 210 21.94 1.33 18.24
CA ILE A 210 22.71 2.31 17.50
C ILE A 210 22.89 1.91 16.03
N PHE A 211 23.02 2.92 15.18
CA PHE A 211 23.11 2.81 13.73
C PHE A 211 24.30 3.61 13.23
N PRO A 212 25.43 2.93 12.90
CA PRO A 212 26.64 3.60 12.43
C PRO A 212 26.41 4.33 11.11
N CYS A 213 26.68 5.63 11.08
CA CYS A 213 26.59 6.49 9.90
C CYS A 213 28.00 6.78 9.37
N PHE A 214 28.20 6.59 8.07
CA PHE A 214 29.44 6.91 7.35
C PHE A 214 29.15 7.90 6.23
N PHE A 215 30.01 8.88 6.06
CA PHE A 215 29.84 9.94 5.07
C PHE A 215 30.87 9.82 3.95
N GLY A 216 30.42 9.90 2.70
CA GLY A 216 31.33 9.74 1.57
C GLY A 216 30.74 10.11 0.21
N SER A 217 31.52 9.80 -0.83
CA SER A 217 31.10 9.86 -2.23
C SER A 217 31.54 8.59 -2.92
N ALA A 218 30.58 7.71 -3.21
CA ALA A 218 30.83 6.47 -3.93
C ALA A 218 31.42 6.74 -5.33
N LEU A 219 30.97 7.80 -6.01
CA LEU A 219 31.46 8.19 -7.33
C LEU A 219 32.94 8.55 -7.34
N ARG A 220 33.44 9.14 -6.24
CA ARG A 220 34.82 9.53 -6.05
C ARG A 220 35.63 8.53 -5.25
N ASN A 221 35.03 7.44 -4.85
CA ASN A 221 35.60 6.44 -3.94
C ASN A 221 36.12 7.06 -2.61
N ALA A 222 35.45 8.10 -2.13
CA ALA A 222 35.81 8.79 -0.89
C ALA A 222 34.97 8.25 0.27
N GLY A 223 35.60 7.90 1.41
CA GLY A 223 34.93 7.36 2.58
C GLY A 223 34.54 5.88 2.49
N VAL A 224 34.77 5.22 1.35
CA VAL A 224 34.41 3.81 1.14
C VAL A 224 35.37 2.88 1.93
N ASP A 225 36.64 3.17 1.94
CA ASP A 225 37.61 2.39 2.72
C ASP A 225 37.37 2.53 4.23
N THR A 226 37.03 3.73 4.69
CA THR A 226 36.64 3.99 6.09
C THR A 226 35.37 3.21 6.46
N PHE A 227 34.41 3.16 5.57
CA PHE A 227 33.20 2.34 5.76
C PHE A 227 33.55 0.85 5.86
N LEU A 228 34.37 0.31 4.95
CA LEU A 228 34.81 -1.10 4.99
C LEU A 228 35.54 -1.46 6.28
N GLN A 229 36.45 -0.59 6.74
CA GLN A 229 37.16 -0.78 8.00
C GLN A 229 36.19 -0.74 9.19
N GLY A 230 35.27 0.23 9.22
CA GLY A 230 34.26 0.31 10.27
C GLY A 230 33.29 -0.88 10.24
N PHE A 231 32.89 -1.33 9.08
CA PHE A 231 32.04 -2.51 8.92
C PHE A 231 32.76 -3.79 9.41
N ASP A 232 34.03 -3.99 9.03
CA ASP A 232 34.83 -5.11 9.52
C ASP A 232 34.97 -5.09 11.05
N ARG A 233 35.20 -3.91 11.63
CA ARG A 233 35.40 -3.74 13.07
C ARG A 233 34.13 -3.95 13.89
N TYR A 234 33.00 -3.42 13.45
CA TYR A 234 31.77 -3.32 14.25
C TYR A 234 30.69 -4.33 13.89
N THR A 235 30.99 -5.32 13.05
CA THR A 235 30.06 -6.44 12.79
C THR A 235 30.46 -7.69 13.59
N LEU A 236 29.45 -8.47 14.00
CA LEU A 236 29.61 -9.81 14.56
C LEU A 236 29.24 -10.84 13.50
N ALA A 237 29.95 -11.98 13.51
CA ALA A 237 29.52 -13.12 12.70
C ALA A 237 28.27 -13.72 13.32
N PRO A 238 27.24 -14.04 12.50
CA PRO A 238 26.06 -14.74 13.00
C PRO A 238 26.42 -16.13 13.54
N GLU A 239 25.77 -16.52 14.63
CA GLU A 239 25.87 -17.89 15.15
C GLU A 239 24.79 -18.75 14.52
N TYR A 240 25.18 -19.92 14.03
CA TYR A 240 24.27 -20.84 13.39
C TYR A 240 24.14 -22.14 14.21
N PRO A 241 22.93 -22.71 14.34
CA PRO A 241 22.73 -23.97 15.05
C PRO A 241 23.32 -25.16 14.28
N ASP A 242 23.66 -26.24 15.01
CA ASP A 242 24.22 -27.46 14.43
C ASP A 242 23.20 -28.24 13.54
N GLY A 243 21.89 -28.03 13.73
CA GLY A 243 20.84 -28.67 12.96
C GLY A 243 20.81 -28.15 11.51
N PHE A 244 20.50 -29.04 10.54
CA PHE A 244 20.35 -28.59 9.16
C PHE A 244 19.16 -27.60 9.02
N GLY A 245 19.45 -26.49 8.39
CA GLY A 245 18.46 -25.45 8.06
C GLY A 245 18.82 -24.70 6.80
N MET A 246 17.82 -24.36 6.01
CA MET A 246 17.98 -23.45 4.86
C MET A 246 16.70 -22.68 4.58
N LYS A 247 16.85 -21.51 3.99
CA LYS A 247 15.73 -20.61 3.63
C LYS A 247 15.86 -20.18 2.17
N VAL A 248 14.79 -20.42 1.40
CA VAL A 248 14.69 -19.99 0.00
C VAL A 248 14.19 -18.56 -0.05
N PHE A 249 14.85 -17.70 -0.82
CA PHE A 249 14.41 -16.30 -0.93
C PHE A 249 14.12 -15.85 -2.38
N LYS A 250 14.64 -16.61 -3.38
CA LYS A 250 14.46 -16.25 -4.79
C LYS A 250 14.46 -17.49 -5.68
N ILE A 251 13.61 -17.45 -6.68
CA ILE A 251 13.65 -18.38 -7.81
C ILE A 251 14.07 -17.56 -9.04
N ALA A 252 14.91 -18.15 -9.89
CA ALA A 252 15.32 -17.54 -11.16
C ALA A 252 15.57 -18.65 -12.19
N ARG A 253 15.86 -18.25 -13.43
CA ARG A 253 16.28 -19.17 -14.50
C ARG A 253 17.59 -18.70 -15.11
N ASP A 254 18.48 -19.65 -15.42
CA ASP A 254 19.71 -19.35 -16.14
C ASP A 254 19.44 -19.13 -17.65
N GLU A 255 20.47 -18.74 -18.41
CA GLU A 255 20.38 -18.48 -19.85
C GLU A 255 19.91 -19.72 -20.65
N ALA A 256 20.12 -20.93 -20.09
CA ALA A 256 19.64 -22.18 -20.67
C ALA A 256 18.18 -22.52 -20.28
N GLY A 257 17.51 -21.65 -19.48
CA GLY A 257 16.15 -21.87 -18.98
C GLY A 257 16.07 -22.80 -17.78
N SER A 258 17.20 -23.27 -17.22
CA SER A 258 17.22 -24.16 -16.06
C SER A 258 16.82 -23.39 -14.81
N ARG A 259 15.93 -24.00 -14.01
CA ARG A 259 15.46 -23.41 -12.77
C ARG A 259 16.55 -23.35 -11.70
N LEU A 260 16.69 -22.21 -11.07
CA LEU A 260 17.63 -21.95 -9.98
C LEU A 260 16.87 -21.58 -8.72
N THR A 261 17.12 -22.29 -7.63
CA THR A 261 16.61 -21.96 -6.31
C THR A 261 17.71 -21.27 -5.50
N TYR A 262 17.56 -19.98 -5.24
CA TYR A 262 18.48 -19.20 -4.40
C TYR A 262 18.09 -19.36 -2.94
N LEU A 263 19.04 -19.73 -2.11
CA LEU A 263 18.82 -19.99 -0.71
C LEU A 263 20.02 -19.57 0.16
N LYS A 264 19.75 -19.35 1.45
CA LYS A 264 20.75 -19.25 2.51
C LYS A 264 20.74 -20.53 3.33
N VAL A 265 21.89 -21.11 3.59
CA VAL A 265 22.05 -22.19 4.57
C VAL A 265 22.10 -21.56 5.96
N THR A 266 21.17 -21.89 6.85
CA THR A 266 21.00 -21.32 8.17
C THR A 266 21.39 -22.27 9.30
N GLY A 267 21.81 -23.47 8.95
CA GLY A 267 22.33 -24.46 9.90
C GLY A 267 22.92 -25.68 9.18
N GLY A 268 23.94 -26.28 9.77
CA GLY A 268 24.61 -27.45 9.20
C GLY A 268 25.27 -27.20 7.85
N THR A 269 25.23 -28.19 6.96
CA THR A 269 25.88 -28.16 5.63
C THR A 269 24.99 -28.77 4.57
N LEU A 270 24.75 -28.07 3.47
CA LEU A 270 24.05 -28.57 2.29
C LEU A 270 25.04 -29.22 1.31
N LYS A 271 24.79 -30.46 0.92
CA LYS A 271 25.68 -31.20 -0.01
C LYS A 271 25.02 -31.46 -1.36
N VAL A 272 25.84 -31.51 -2.41
CA VAL A 272 25.41 -32.02 -3.71
C VAL A 272 24.93 -33.46 -3.56
N LYS A 273 23.82 -33.80 -4.22
CA LYS A 273 23.07 -35.05 -4.10
C LYS A 273 22.28 -35.21 -2.77
N ALA A 274 22.24 -34.22 -1.88
CA ALA A 274 21.33 -34.27 -0.76
C ALA A 274 19.88 -34.39 -1.25
N LEU A 275 19.10 -35.20 -0.56
CA LEU A 275 17.65 -35.34 -0.77
C LEU A 275 16.97 -34.32 0.16
N LEU A 276 16.15 -33.48 -0.41
CA LEU A 276 15.37 -32.47 0.30
C LEU A 276 13.88 -32.81 0.12
N SER A 277 13.14 -32.68 1.21
CA SER A 277 11.71 -32.96 1.26
C SER A 277 10.99 -31.82 1.97
N ASN A 278 9.74 -31.55 1.61
CA ASN A 278 8.86 -30.63 2.32
C ASN A 278 8.08 -31.33 3.44
N ALA A 279 8.36 -32.61 3.76
CA ALA A 279 7.58 -33.42 4.71
C ALA A 279 7.43 -32.78 6.09
N ASP A 280 8.44 -32.02 6.57
CA ASP A 280 8.42 -31.37 7.87
C ASP A 280 7.55 -30.10 7.91
N HIS A 281 7.28 -29.49 6.75
CA HIS A 281 6.58 -28.21 6.61
C HIS A 281 5.60 -28.21 5.43
N VAL A 282 4.82 -29.29 5.27
CA VAL A 282 3.82 -29.41 4.19
C VAL A 282 2.69 -28.42 4.42
N ARG A 283 2.43 -27.55 3.46
CA ARG A 283 1.20 -26.76 3.44
C ARG A 283 0.03 -27.67 3.14
N PHE A 284 -1.10 -27.38 3.75
CA PHE A 284 -2.30 -28.19 3.50
C PHE A 284 -2.68 -28.15 2.00
N GLY A 285 -2.84 -29.33 1.41
CA GLY A 285 -3.14 -29.48 -0.02
C GLY A 285 -1.92 -29.59 -0.92
N GLU A 286 -0.70 -29.37 -0.40
CA GLU A 286 0.53 -29.70 -1.13
C GLU A 286 0.84 -31.21 -1.04
N GLU A 287 1.32 -31.76 -2.14
CA GLU A 287 1.87 -33.13 -2.13
C GLU A 287 3.24 -33.15 -1.46
N VAL A 288 3.51 -34.20 -0.69
CA VAL A 288 4.86 -34.45 -0.17
C VAL A 288 5.76 -34.79 -1.33
N TRP A 289 6.83 -34.03 -1.48
CA TRP A 289 7.82 -34.28 -2.52
C TRP A 289 9.22 -34.51 -1.91
N GLU A 290 10.02 -35.24 -2.63
CA GLU A 290 11.43 -35.47 -2.34
C GLU A 290 12.22 -35.25 -3.62
N GLN A 291 13.15 -34.29 -3.58
CA GLN A 291 13.97 -33.89 -4.73
C GLN A 291 15.44 -33.81 -4.37
N LYS A 292 16.28 -33.97 -5.38
CA LYS A 292 17.72 -34.05 -5.22
C LYS A 292 18.44 -32.82 -5.70
N VAL A 293 19.32 -32.27 -4.87
CA VAL A 293 20.22 -31.19 -5.26
C VAL A 293 21.24 -31.69 -6.29
N ASN A 294 21.19 -31.14 -7.51
CA ASN A 294 22.07 -31.57 -8.60
C ASN A 294 23.39 -30.81 -8.58
N GLN A 295 23.35 -29.49 -8.43
CA GLN A 295 24.52 -28.59 -8.38
C GLN A 295 24.29 -27.52 -7.33
N ILE A 296 25.40 -27.07 -6.73
CA ILE A 296 25.43 -25.89 -5.86
C ILE A 296 26.34 -24.85 -6.53
N ARG A 297 25.81 -23.68 -6.80
CA ARG A 297 26.48 -22.56 -7.49
C ARG A 297 26.60 -21.36 -6.58
N ILE A 298 27.79 -20.76 -6.46
CA ILE A 298 27.98 -19.46 -5.83
C ILE A 298 28.18 -18.43 -6.93
N TYR A 299 27.27 -17.47 -7.03
CA TYR A 299 27.31 -16.43 -8.03
C TYR A 299 28.14 -15.23 -7.60
N SER A 300 28.82 -14.61 -8.57
CA SER A 300 29.45 -13.29 -8.44
C SER A 300 29.27 -12.56 -9.77
N GLY A 301 28.27 -11.66 -9.81
CA GLY A 301 27.75 -11.09 -11.06
C GLY A 301 27.18 -12.17 -11.98
N THR A 302 27.63 -12.24 -13.22
CA THR A 302 27.19 -13.28 -14.20
C THR A 302 27.92 -14.61 -14.05
N LYS A 303 29.04 -14.66 -13.35
CA LYS A 303 29.86 -15.84 -13.18
C LYS A 303 29.48 -16.61 -11.95
N TYR A 304 29.63 -17.92 -12.00
CA TYR A 304 29.44 -18.77 -10.82
C TYR A 304 30.56 -19.79 -10.66
N GLU A 305 30.75 -20.20 -9.41
CA GLU A 305 31.63 -21.28 -9.02
C GLU A 305 30.82 -22.48 -8.58
N LEU A 306 31.20 -23.69 -9.01
CA LEU A 306 30.59 -24.94 -8.55
C LEU A 306 31.26 -25.41 -7.29
N ILE A 307 30.47 -25.67 -6.25
CA ILE A 307 30.94 -26.24 -4.99
C ILE A 307 30.22 -27.54 -4.69
N ASN A 308 30.84 -28.40 -3.88
CA ASN A 308 30.24 -29.70 -3.50
C ASN A 308 29.38 -29.60 -2.23
N GLU A 309 29.69 -28.63 -1.37
CA GLU A 309 28.99 -28.41 -0.11
C GLU A 309 28.97 -26.91 0.22
N ALA A 310 27.87 -26.48 0.81
CA ALA A 310 27.66 -25.11 1.30
C ALA A 310 27.37 -25.17 2.80
N ASP A 311 28.17 -24.45 3.57
CA ASP A 311 28.07 -24.37 5.02
C ASP A 311 27.08 -23.28 5.47
N ALA A 312 26.64 -23.36 6.72
CA ALA A 312 25.80 -22.34 7.34
C ALA A 312 26.42 -20.94 7.16
N GLY A 313 25.57 -19.92 6.83
CA GLY A 313 25.97 -18.57 6.50
C GLY A 313 26.28 -18.35 5.01
N MET A 314 26.22 -19.38 4.16
CA MET A 314 26.44 -19.23 2.72
C MET A 314 25.12 -18.97 1.97
N VAL A 315 25.16 -18.07 1.00
CA VAL A 315 24.10 -17.87 -0.01
C VAL A 315 24.55 -18.59 -1.29
N CYS A 316 23.71 -19.48 -1.80
CA CYS A 316 23.99 -20.22 -3.02
C CYS A 316 22.72 -20.40 -3.86
N ALA A 317 22.90 -20.74 -5.13
CA ALA A 317 21.84 -21.19 -6.03
C ALA A 317 21.99 -22.68 -6.28
N VAL A 318 20.89 -23.42 -6.19
CA VAL A 318 20.87 -24.87 -6.44
C VAL A 318 20.00 -25.22 -7.63
N THR A 319 20.34 -26.31 -8.32
CA THR A 319 19.54 -26.90 -9.39
C THR A 319 18.98 -28.25 -8.98
N GLY A 320 17.87 -28.66 -9.58
CA GLY A 320 17.20 -29.96 -9.32
C GLY A 320 16.04 -29.88 -8.31
N LEU A 321 15.63 -28.69 -7.92
CA LEU A 321 14.48 -28.41 -7.06
C LEU A 321 13.41 -27.68 -7.87
N ASP A 322 12.32 -28.38 -8.20
CA ASP A 322 11.27 -27.83 -9.09
C ASP A 322 10.04 -27.34 -8.32
N HIS A 323 9.87 -27.74 -7.05
CA HIS A 323 8.70 -27.40 -6.23
C HIS A 323 8.97 -26.39 -5.12
N THR A 324 10.18 -25.83 -5.04
CA THR A 324 10.53 -24.81 -4.06
C THR A 324 9.90 -23.45 -4.41
N TYR A 325 9.65 -22.59 -3.42
CA TYR A 325 9.12 -21.25 -3.60
C TYR A 325 9.82 -20.26 -2.65
N PRO A 326 9.84 -18.98 -2.98
CA PRO A 326 10.40 -17.96 -2.08
C PRO A 326 9.69 -17.92 -0.73
N GLY A 327 10.46 -17.81 0.36
CA GLY A 327 9.97 -17.89 1.73
C GLY A 327 9.88 -19.29 2.32
N GLN A 328 10.15 -20.35 1.53
CA GLN A 328 10.14 -21.71 2.04
C GLN A 328 11.34 -21.99 2.94
N GLY A 329 11.09 -22.52 4.14
CA GLY A 329 12.09 -23.04 5.07
C GLY A 329 12.22 -24.56 4.99
N PHE A 330 13.40 -25.08 5.33
CA PHE A 330 13.70 -26.51 5.42
C PHE A 330 14.47 -26.85 6.70
N GLY A 331 14.23 -28.03 7.22
CA GLY A 331 14.87 -28.50 8.44
C GLY A 331 14.41 -27.70 9.66
N ILE A 332 15.32 -27.02 10.36
CA ILE A 332 14.98 -26.22 11.55
C ILE A 332 14.33 -24.89 11.22
N GLU A 333 14.36 -24.45 9.94
CA GLU A 333 13.75 -23.18 9.54
C GLU A 333 12.24 -23.31 9.40
N ALA A 334 11.52 -22.41 10.07
CA ALA A 334 10.07 -22.26 9.84
C ALA A 334 9.80 -21.68 8.44
N GLN A 335 8.60 -21.83 7.95
CA GLN A 335 8.17 -21.12 6.75
C GLN A 335 8.24 -19.60 7.01
N GLY A 336 8.78 -18.85 6.05
CA GLY A 336 8.84 -17.41 6.12
C GLY A 336 7.44 -16.77 6.08
N GLU A 337 7.34 -15.59 6.66
CA GLU A 337 6.15 -14.76 6.53
C GLU A 337 5.97 -14.32 5.07
N THR A 338 4.72 -14.11 4.66
CA THR A 338 4.42 -13.49 3.37
C THR A 338 4.90 -12.04 3.36
N PRO A 339 5.42 -11.54 2.22
CA PRO A 339 5.78 -10.13 2.10
C PRO A 339 4.62 -9.21 2.47
N VAL A 340 4.94 -8.08 3.09
CA VAL A 340 3.94 -7.05 3.47
C VAL A 340 3.57 -6.19 2.26
N LEU A 341 4.54 -6.01 1.36
CA LEU A 341 4.36 -5.20 0.17
C LEU A 341 3.65 -6.01 -0.90
N GLU A 342 2.32 -5.83 -0.99
CA GLU A 342 1.48 -6.50 -1.98
C GLU A 342 1.15 -5.58 -3.15
N PRO A 343 1.00 -6.12 -4.38
CA PRO A 343 0.49 -5.38 -5.51
C PRO A 343 -0.94 -4.89 -5.28
N VAL A 344 -1.20 -3.64 -5.68
CA VAL A 344 -2.51 -3.00 -5.49
C VAL A 344 -3.28 -2.78 -6.80
N LEU A 345 -2.67 -3.10 -7.93
CA LEU A 345 -3.25 -2.90 -9.26
C LEU A 345 -3.41 -4.23 -9.99
N HIS A 346 -4.60 -4.47 -10.53
CA HIS A 346 -4.87 -5.57 -11.46
C HIS A 346 -4.83 -5.08 -12.90
N PHE A 347 -4.05 -5.74 -13.74
CA PHE A 347 -4.01 -5.48 -15.16
C PHE A 347 -4.48 -6.70 -15.95
N ARG A 348 -5.21 -6.43 -17.03
CA ARG A 348 -5.53 -7.46 -18.01
C ARG A 348 -4.36 -7.61 -18.97
N LEU A 349 -3.84 -8.82 -19.13
CA LEU A 349 -2.86 -9.12 -20.16
C LEU A 349 -3.58 -9.39 -21.49
N ILE A 350 -3.24 -8.62 -22.51
CA ILE A 350 -3.81 -8.73 -23.85
C ILE A 350 -2.77 -9.44 -24.72
N LEU A 351 -3.14 -10.63 -25.20
CA LEU A 351 -2.31 -11.42 -26.12
C LEU A 351 -2.51 -10.94 -27.56
N PRO A 352 -1.48 -11.00 -28.42
CA PRO A 352 -1.63 -10.71 -29.83
C PRO A 352 -2.49 -11.76 -30.54
N GLU A 353 -3.05 -11.39 -31.70
CA GLU A 353 -3.87 -12.31 -32.52
C GLU A 353 -3.10 -13.60 -32.88
N GLY A 354 -3.72 -14.72 -32.68
CA GLY A 354 -3.15 -16.05 -32.98
C GLY A 354 -2.37 -16.71 -31.83
N VAL A 355 -2.25 -16.05 -30.66
CA VAL A 355 -1.67 -16.67 -29.46
C VAL A 355 -2.79 -17.12 -28.52
N GLU A 356 -2.91 -18.43 -28.32
CA GLU A 356 -3.93 -18.99 -27.44
C GLU A 356 -3.54 -18.83 -25.97
N PRO A 357 -4.46 -18.40 -25.09
CA PRO A 357 -4.22 -18.28 -23.64
C PRO A 357 -3.74 -19.57 -23.01
N ALA A 358 -4.25 -20.74 -23.47
CA ALA A 358 -3.86 -22.05 -22.96
C ALA A 358 -2.36 -22.37 -23.20
N VAL A 359 -1.77 -21.87 -24.25
CA VAL A 359 -0.34 -22.01 -24.57
C VAL A 359 0.50 -21.02 -23.78
N MET A 360 -0.05 -19.82 -23.53
CA MET A 360 0.69 -18.76 -22.86
C MET A 360 0.68 -18.90 -21.34
N LEU A 361 -0.41 -19.38 -20.76
CA LEU A 361 -0.57 -19.52 -19.31
C LEU A 361 0.55 -20.33 -18.61
N PRO A 362 0.97 -21.52 -19.11
CA PRO A 362 2.10 -22.23 -18.53
C PRO A 362 3.43 -21.47 -18.56
N LYS A 363 3.63 -20.62 -19.58
CA LYS A 363 4.82 -19.78 -19.72
C LYS A 363 4.78 -18.62 -18.71
N LEU A 364 3.60 -18.03 -18.52
CA LEU A 364 3.39 -16.98 -17.51
C LEU A 364 3.56 -17.53 -16.10
N ARG A 365 3.12 -18.75 -15.84
CA ARG A 365 3.36 -19.45 -14.56
C ARG A 365 4.84 -19.58 -14.22
N GLN A 366 5.72 -19.70 -15.22
CA GLN A 366 7.16 -19.72 -14.98
C GLN A 366 7.67 -18.35 -14.48
N ILE A 367 7.07 -17.24 -14.93
CA ILE A 367 7.39 -15.91 -14.41
C ILE A 367 6.83 -15.76 -13.00
N GLU A 368 5.64 -16.27 -12.74
CA GLU A 368 5.03 -16.25 -11.40
C GLU A 368 5.83 -17.09 -10.38
N GLU A 369 6.49 -18.16 -10.77
CA GLU A 369 7.43 -18.88 -9.89
C GLU A 369 8.60 -17.97 -9.43
N GLU A 370 9.06 -17.07 -10.29
CA GLU A 370 10.12 -16.11 -10.00
C GLU A 370 9.59 -14.91 -9.20
N GLU A 371 8.39 -14.44 -9.53
CA GLU A 371 7.67 -13.31 -8.88
C GLU A 371 6.26 -13.74 -8.46
N PRO A 372 6.11 -14.40 -7.31
CA PRO A 372 4.82 -14.93 -6.85
C PRO A 372 3.74 -13.86 -6.66
N GLU A 373 4.14 -12.64 -6.38
CA GLU A 373 3.24 -11.51 -6.15
C GLU A 373 2.46 -11.08 -7.40
N LEU A 374 2.83 -11.58 -8.58
CA LEU A 374 2.11 -11.32 -9.83
C LEU A 374 0.69 -11.93 -9.84
N HIS A 375 0.43 -12.93 -9.01
CA HIS A 375 -0.88 -13.59 -8.88
C HIS A 375 -1.61 -13.71 -10.22
N ILE A 376 -1.03 -14.50 -11.13
CA ILE A 376 -1.54 -14.66 -12.51
C ILE A 376 -2.76 -15.55 -12.48
N VAL A 377 -3.94 -15.02 -12.79
CA VAL A 377 -5.21 -15.72 -12.76
C VAL A 377 -5.84 -15.77 -14.15
N TRP A 378 -6.27 -16.96 -14.57
CA TRP A 378 -7.14 -17.12 -15.71
C TRP A 378 -8.60 -16.96 -15.31
N ASN A 379 -9.26 -15.92 -15.79
CA ASN A 379 -10.67 -15.70 -15.54
C ASN A 379 -11.51 -16.37 -16.64
N GLU A 380 -12.09 -17.53 -16.34
CA GLU A 380 -12.88 -18.30 -17.31
C GLU A 380 -14.14 -17.57 -17.80
N LYS A 381 -14.77 -16.75 -16.94
CA LYS A 381 -15.99 -16.00 -17.33
C LYS A 381 -15.69 -14.88 -18.32
N LEU A 382 -14.57 -14.22 -18.15
CA LEU A 382 -14.14 -13.09 -18.99
C LEU A 382 -13.21 -13.53 -20.13
N GLN A 383 -12.70 -14.78 -20.10
CA GLN A 383 -11.68 -15.31 -21.03
C GLN A 383 -10.45 -14.39 -21.09
N GLU A 384 -9.98 -13.95 -19.90
CA GLU A 384 -8.90 -12.98 -19.75
C GLU A 384 -7.85 -13.49 -18.77
N ILE A 385 -6.58 -13.16 -19.04
CA ILE A 385 -5.48 -13.35 -18.09
C ILE A 385 -5.35 -12.07 -17.27
N GLN A 386 -5.45 -12.18 -15.96
CA GLN A 386 -5.29 -11.07 -15.02
C GLN A 386 -3.99 -11.23 -14.26
N ILE A 387 -3.27 -10.10 -14.06
CA ILE A 387 -1.97 -10.05 -13.39
C ILE A 387 -2.00 -8.92 -12.37
N GLN A 388 -1.51 -9.17 -11.17
CA GLN A 388 -1.32 -8.14 -10.14
C GLN A 388 0.05 -7.48 -10.29
N ILE A 389 0.12 -6.16 -10.16
CA ILE A 389 1.35 -5.39 -10.41
C ILE A 389 1.43 -4.24 -9.40
N MET A 390 2.65 -3.94 -8.96
CA MET A 390 2.94 -2.84 -8.02
C MET A 390 2.82 -1.46 -8.69
N GLY A 391 3.27 -1.33 -9.96
CA GLY A 391 3.30 -0.06 -10.66
C GLY A 391 3.50 -0.17 -12.17
N GLU A 392 3.42 0.98 -12.86
CA GLU A 392 3.50 1.04 -14.34
C GLU A 392 4.85 0.56 -14.89
N VAL A 393 5.97 0.81 -14.18
CA VAL A 393 7.31 0.40 -14.64
C VAL A 393 7.41 -1.12 -14.73
N GLN A 394 6.79 -1.83 -13.79
CA GLN A 394 6.75 -3.30 -13.80
C GLN A 394 6.01 -3.84 -15.03
N THR A 395 4.96 -3.15 -15.54
CA THR A 395 4.27 -3.58 -16.77
C THR A 395 5.19 -3.57 -17.98
N GLU A 396 6.04 -2.54 -18.11
CA GLU A 396 6.96 -2.43 -19.23
C GLU A 396 8.08 -3.48 -19.18
N ILE A 397 8.52 -3.81 -17.97
CA ILE A 397 9.53 -4.84 -17.75
C ILE A 397 8.97 -6.22 -18.04
N LEU A 398 7.79 -6.55 -17.53
CA LEU A 398 7.09 -7.79 -17.85
C LEU A 398 6.85 -7.95 -19.35
N LYS A 399 6.47 -6.87 -20.05
CA LYS A 399 6.32 -6.88 -21.50
C LYS A 399 7.64 -7.27 -22.20
N SER A 400 8.74 -6.64 -21.79
CA SER A 400 10.06 -6.95 -22.35
C SER A 400 10.52 -8.38 -22.04
N MET A 401 10.32 -8.84 -20.79
CA MET A 401 10.64 -10.22 -20.38
C MET A 401 9.85 -11.26 -21.19
N ILE A 402 8.56 -11.04 -21.39
CA ILE A 402 7.69 -11.93 -22.15
C ILE A 402 8.14 -11.97 -23.62
N ALA A 403 8.46 -10.80 -24.20
CA ALA A 403 8.95 -10.71 -25.57
C ALA A 403 10.31 -11.40 -25.75
N GLU A 404 11.26 -11.20 -24.84
CA GLU A 404 12.60 -11.81 -24.90
C GLU A 404 12.57 -13.32 -24.66
N ARG A 405 11.83 -13.79 -23.66
CA ARG A 405 11.81 -15.21 -23.27
C ARG A 405 10.93 -16.06 -24.18
N PHE A 406 9.78 -15.54 -24.59
CA PHE A 406 8.75 -16.33 -25.26
C PHE A 406 8.48 -15.88 -26.71
N GLY A 407 9.07 -14.76 -27.14
CA GLY A 407 8.89 -14.22 -28.50
C GLY A 407 7.47 -13.68 -28.73
N VAL A 408 6.74 -13.26 -27.70
CA VAL A 408 5.35 -12.81 -27.79
C VAL A 408 5.27 -11.37 -27.32
N ASP A 409 4.78 -10.48 -28.20
CA ASP A 409 4.52 -9.08 -27.86
C ASP A 409 3.14 -8.96 -27.21
N VAL A 410 3.11 -8.69 -25.89
CA VAL A 410 1.89 -8.51 -25.13
C VAL A 410 1.60 -7.05 -24.85
N SER A 411 0.36 -6.72 -24.56
CA SER A 411 -0.03 -5.40 -24.06
C SER A 411 -0.85 -5.53 -22.79
N PHE A 412 -0.89 -4.46 -22.00
CA PHE A 412 -1.68 -4.42 -20.77
C PHE A 412 -2.89 -3.51 -20.96
N GLY A 413 -4.05 -3.96 -20.51
CA GLY A 413 -5.25 -3.16 -20.42
C GLY A 413 -5.15 -2.12 -19.29
N PRO A 414 -6.16 -1.25 -19.11
CA PRO A 414 -6.17 -0.31 -17.99
C PRO A 414 -6.15 -1.06 -16.65
N GLY A 415 -5.39 -0.55 -15.70
CA GLY A 415 -5.33 -1.11 -14.35
C GLY A 415 -6.66 -0.99 -13.61
N LYS A 416 -7.01 -2.01 -12.83
CA LYS A 416 -8.13 -2.00 -11.90
C LYS A 416 -7.58 -2.11 -10.47
N ILE A 417 -8.30 -1.52 -9.53
CA ILE A 417 -7.92 -1.57 -8.11
C ILE A 417 -8.18 -2.96 -7.54
N VAL A 418 -7.28 -3.42 -6.70
CA VAL A 418 -7.47 -4.61 -5.86
C VAL A 418 -8.20 -4.18 -4.60
N TYR A 419 -9.47 -4.57 -4.48
CA TYR A 419 -10.25 -4.35 -3.27
C TYR A 419 -10.06 -5.50 -2.28
N LYS A 420 -10.25 -5.22 -1.00
CA LYS A 420 -10.36 -6.22 0.08
C LYS A 420 -11.68 -6.00 0.83
N GLU A 421 -12.10 -6.95 1.65
CA GLU A 421 -13.30 -6.82 2.47
C GLU A 421 -12.98 -7.11 3.93
N THR A 422 -13.69 -6.44 4.85
CA THR A 422 -13.65 -6.73 6.29
C THR A 422 -15.05 -6.59 6.88
N ILE A 423 -15.18 -6.73 8.18
CA ILE A 423 -16.43 -6.56 8.92
C ILE A 423 -16.30 -5.43 9.94
N ALA A 424 -17.42 -4.78 10.25
CA ALA A 424 -17.48 -3.71 11.26
C ALA A 424 -17.98 -4.19 12.62
N ASP A 425 -18.62 -5.35 12.70
CA ASP A 425 -19.24 -5.89 13.89
C ASP A 425 -18.79 -7.33 14.18
N THR A 426 -18.95 -7.74 15.43
CA THR A 426 -18.64 -9.10 15.86
C THR A 426 -19.85 -10.00 15.65
N VAL A 427 -19.65 -11.10 14.95
CA VAL A 427 -20.72 -12.06 14.64
C VAL A 427 -20.28 -13.50 14.91
N GLU A 428 -21.26 -14.37 15.15
CA GLU A 428 -21.05 -15.82 15.24
C GLU A 428 -21.49 -16.47 13.93
N GLY A 429 -20.55 -17.03 13.20
CA GLY A 429 -20.80 -17.80 11.98
C GLY A 429 -21.00 -19.27 12.28
N VAL A 430 -22.07 -19.85 11.77
CA VAL A 430 -22.41 -21.27 11.97
C VAL A 430 -22.46 -21.99 10.64
N GLY A 431 -21.74 -23.09 10.55
CA GLY A 431 -21.77 -23.97 9.40
C GLY A 431 -22.09 -25.39 9.78
N HIS A 432 -23.12 -25.95 9.15
CA HIS A 432 -23.55 -27.34 9.36
C HIS A 432 -23.48 -28.12 8.06
N PHE A 433 -22.95 -29.33 8.13
CA PHE A 433 -22.85 -30.23 7.00
C PHE A 433 -23.22 -31.66 7.39
N GLU A 434 -24.45 -32.08 7.05
CA GLU A 434 -25.05 -33.38 7.41
C GLU A 434 -25.76 -34.02 6.22
N PRO A 435 -25.08 -34.29 5.10
CA PRO A 435 -25.64 -35.21 4.11
C PRO A 435 -25.67 -36.63 4.66
N LEU A 436 -26.39 -37.52 4.00
CA LEU A 436 -26.59 -38.93 4.47
C LEU A 436 -25.25 -39.58 4.86
N ARG A 437 -25.11 -40.02 6.12
CA ARG A 437 -23.92 -40.63 6.75
C ARG A 437 -22.72 -39.70 6.96
N HIS A 438 -22.89 -38.39 6.90
CA HIS A 438 -21.88 -37.41 7.24
C HIS A 438 -22.40 -36.47 8.30
N TYR A 439 -21.53 -35.86 9.12
CA TYR A 439 -21.95 -34.93 10.15
C TYR A 439 -20.79 -34.03 10.59
N ALA A 440 -20.92 -32.74 10.46
CA ALA A 440 -20.04 -31.76 11.09
C ALA A 440 -20.78 -30.45 11.35
N GLU A 441 -20.57 -29.85 12.52
CA GLU A 441 -21.03 -28.52 12.84
C GLU A 441 -19.86 -27.69 13.39
N VAL A 442 -19.72 -26.44 12.94
CA VAL A 442 -18.65 -25.52 13.30
C VAL A 442 -19.23 -24.17 13.64
N HIS A 443 -18.79 -23.64 14.78
CA HIS A 443 -19.10 -22.30 15.25
C HIS A 443 -17.84 -21.46 15.28
N LEU A 444 -17.85 -20.33 14.59
CA LEU A 444 -16.75 -19.39 14.48
C LEU A 444 -17.18 -18.01 14.99
N LEU A 445 -16.37 -17.39 15.82
CA LEU A 445 -16.51 -15.99 16.18
C LEU A 445 -15.66 -15.17 15.20
N LEU A 446 -16.30 -14.26 14.47
CA LEU A 446 -15.66 -13.32 13.57
C LEU A 446 -15.63 -11.95 14.24
N GLU A 447 -14.47 -11.38 14.44
CA GLU A 447 -14.25 -10.11 15.12
C GLU A 447 -13.42 -9.17 14.22
N PRO A 448 -13.78 -7.89 14.09
CA PRO A 448 -12.95 -6.94 13.36
C PRO A 448 -11.63 -6.67 14.11
N LEU A 449 -10.57 -6.44 13.36
CA LEU A 449 -9.25 -6.03 13.86
C LEU A 449 -8.87 -4.65 13.32
N GLU A 450 -7.78 -4.10 13.87
CA GLU A 450 -7.19 -2.87 13.38
C GLU A 450 -6.67 -3.03 11.93
N PRO A 451 -6.74 -1.98 11.10
CA PRO A 451 -6.24 -2.01 9.73
C PRO A 451 -4.79 -2.50 9.63
N GLY A 452 -4.54 -3.42 8.69
CA GLY A 452 -3.22 -4.01 8.48
C GLY A 452 -2.89 -5.20 9.39
N SER A 453 -3.83 -5.67 10.21
CA SER A 453 -3.65 -6.85 11.07
C SER A 453 -3.75 -8.17 10.30
N GLY A 454 -4.32 -8.15 9.08
CA GLY A 454 -4.57 -9.37 8.29
C GLY A 454 -5.59 -10.31 8.94
N ILE A 455 -5.46 -11.61 8.68
CA ILE A 455 -6.34 -12.63 9.26
C ILE A 455 -5.64 -13.32 10.43
N VAL A 456 -6.24 -13.24 11.61
CA VAL A 456 -5.78 -13.93 12.81
C VAL A 456 -6.72 -15.09 13.11
N ILE A 457 -6.19 -16.30 13.23
CA ILE A 457 -6.97 -17.50 13.52
C ILE A 457 -6.60 -18.02 14.90
N ASP A 458 -7.61 -18.20 15.75
CA ASP A 458 -7.47 -18.63 17.14
C ASP A 458 -8.49 -19.70 17.52
N THR A 459 -8.33 -20.31 18.68
CA THR A 459 -9.22 -21.36 19.19
C THR A 459 -9.56 -21.09 20.66
N ASP A 460 -10.85 -20.91 20.94
CA ASP A 460 -11.41 -20.79 22.28
C ASP A 460 -12.55 -21.81 22.49
N CYS A 461 -12.25 -23.08 22.20
CA CYS A 461 -13.18 -24.18 22.33
C CYS A 461 -12.64 -25.21 23.33
N SER A 462 -13.49 -25.61 24.31
CA SER A 462 -13.15 -26.66 25.25
C SER A 462 -13.02 -28.02 24.56
N GLU A 463 -12.07 -28.85 24.98
CA GLU A 463 -11.93 -30.25 24.52
C GLU A 463 -13.16 -31.10 24.84
N ASP A 464 -13.93 -30.74 25.87
CA ASP A 464 -15.20 -31.39 26.24
C ASP A 464 -16.32 -31.12 25.20
N VAL A 465 -16.24 -30.00 24.46
CA VAL A 465 -17.19 -29.63 23.40
C VAL A 465 -16.80 -30.23 22.07
N LEU A 466 -15.52 -30.10 21.70
CA LEU A 466 -14.97 -30.61 20.46
C LEU A 466 -13.53 -31.09 20.67
N ASP A 467 -13.24 -32.33 20.30
CA ASP A 467 -11.90 -32.92 20.40
C ASP A 467 -10.84 -32.07 19.72
N LYS A 468 -9.65 -31.97 20.31
CA LYS A 468 -8.54 -31.12 19.85
C LYS A 468 -8.08 -31.41 18.43
N ASN A 469 -8.20 -32.63 17.96
CA ASN A 469 -7.84 -32.99 16.60
C ASN A 469 -8.79 -32.36 15.60
N TRP A 470 -10.09 -32.32 15.90
CA TRP A 470 -11.07 -31.62 15.08
C TRP A 470 -10.87 -30.11 15.11
N GLN A 471 -10.53 -29.54 16.27
CA GLN A 471 -10.21 -28.11 16.37
C GLN A 471 -9.01 -27.74 15.49
N ARG A 472 -7.93 -28.55 15.54
CA ARG A 472 -6.76 -28.36 14.66
C ARG A 472 -7.13 -28.48 13.19
N LEU A 473 -7.99 -29.41 12.84
CA LEU A 473 -8.45 -29.61 11.47
C LEU A 473 -9.26 -28.40 10.96
N ILE A 474 -10.14 -27.82 11.80
CA ILE A 474 -10.86 -26.59 11.46
C ILE A 474 -9.88 -25.45 11.22
N VAL A 475 -8.88 -25.25 12.10
CA VAL A 475 -7.83 -24.24 11.94
C VAL A 475 -7.07 -24.47 10.63
N THR A 476 -6.77 -25.72 10.28
CA THR A 476 -6.14 -26.05 9.00
C THR A 476 -7.02 -25.65 7.82
N HIS A 477 -8.33 -25.96 7.87
CA HIS A 477 -9.27 -25.58 6.82
C HIS A 477 -9.48 -24.07 6.69
N LEU A 478 -9.33 -23.30 7.78
CA LEU A 478 -9.34 -21.84 7.74
C LEU A 478 -8.10 -21.25 7.04
N LYS A 479 -6.96 -21.96 7.12
CA LYS A 479 -5.68 -21.51 6.53
C LYS A 479 -5.43 -22.04 5.11
N GLU A 480 -6.11 -23.09 4.67
CA GLU A 480 -5.81 -23.77 3.40
C GLU A 480 -6.24 -22.99 2.16
N ARG A 481 -7.09 -21.96 2.32
CA ARG A 481 -7.54 -21.12 1.20
C ARG A 481 -7.81 -19.71 1.65
N GLU A 482 -7.74 -18.78 0.69
CA GLU A 482 -8.23 -17.41 0.88
C GLU A 482 -9.77 -17.40 0.93
N HIS A 483 -10.32 -16.73 1.94
CA HIS A 483 -11.76 -16.53 2.06
C HIS A 483 -12.14 -15.21 1.42
N ILE A 484 -13.28 -15.20 0.72
CA ILE A 484 -13.78 -14.01 0.02
C ILE A 484 -15.00 -13.42 0.72
N GLY A 485 -15.13 -12.10 0.61
CA GLY A 485 -16.24 -11.34 1.18
C GLY A 485 -17.52 -11.43 0.36
N VAL A 486 -18.56 -10.73 0.80
CA VAL A 486 -19.93 -10.83 0.26
C VAL A 486 -20.35 -9.62 -0.57
N LEU A 487 -19.55 -8.53 -0.60
CA LEU A 487 -19.88 -7.32 -1.36
C LEU A 487 -19.41 -7.41 -2.81
N THR A 488 -18.15 -7.76 -3.01
CA THR A 488 -17.50 -7.80 -4.33
C THR A 488 -16.85 -9.15 -4.63
N GLY A 489 -16.81 -10.05 -3.63
CA GLY A 489 -16.06 -11.29 -3.70
C GLY A 489 -14.55 -11.09 -3.57
N SER A 490 -14.12 -9.95 -3.05
CA SER A 490 -12.72 -9.68 -2.75
C SER A 490 -12.26 -10.44 -1.51
N VAL A 491 -10.95 -10.65 -1.38
CA VAL A 491 -10.36 -11.39 -0.25
C VAL A 491 -10.61 -10.62 1.06
N ILE A 492 -10.96 -11.36 2.12
CA ILE A 492 -11.17 -10.76 3.44
C ILE A 492 -9.83 -10.46 4.14
N THR A 493 -9.81 -9.42 4.97
CA THR A 493 -8.65 -9.02 5.77
C THR A 493 -9.09 -8.35 7.08
N ASP A 494 -8.13 -8.12 7.98
CA ASP A 494 -8.30 -7.35 9.22
C ASP A 494 -9.43 -7.86 10.09
N MET A 495 -9.44 -9.19 10.28
CA MET A 495 -10.37 -9.84 11.19
C MET A 495 -9.75 -11.03 11.92
N LYS A 496 -10.29 -11.30 13.12
CA LYS A 496 -9.98 -12.48 13.91
C LYS A 496 -11.07 -13.51 13.72
N ILE A 497 -10.69 -14.74 13.43
CA ILE A 497 -11.58 -15.90 13.31
C ILE A 497 -11.24 -16.86 14.45
N THR A 498 -12.11 -16.96 15.44
CA THR A 498 -11.91 -17.82 16.61
C THR A 498 -12.85 -19.03 16.54
N VAL A 499 -12.30 -20.23 16.64
CA VAL A 499 -13.12 -21.46 16.78
C VAL A 499 -13.67 -21.50 18.18
N ILE A 500 -14.99 -21.35 18.33
CA ILE A 500 -15.65 -21.25 19.61
C ILE A 500 -16.50 -22.48 19.99
N GLY A 501 -16.81 -23.33 19.00
CA GLY A 501 -17.60 -24.52 19.21
C GLY A 501 -17.70 -25.39 17.97
N GLY A 502 -18.32 -26.51 18.13
CA GLY A 502 -18.62 -27.43 17.05
C GLY A 502 -19.04 -28.79 17.57
N ARG A 503 -19.45 -29.67 16.67
CA ARG A 503 -19.89 -31.01 17.02
C ARG A 503 -19.48 -32.02 15.95
N ALA A 504 -18.97 -33.15 16.39
CA ALA A 504 -18.66 -34.31 15.59
C ALA A 504 -19.55 -35.49 15.97
N HIS A 505 -19.76 -36.43 15.06
CA HIS A 505 -20.44 -37.70 15.33
C HIS A 505 -19.45 -38.86 15.19
N THR A 506 -19.35 -39.69 16.23
CA THR A 506 -18.33 -40.76 16.34
C THR A 506 -18.26 -41.75 15.19
N LYS A 507 -19.34 -41.89 14.41
CA LYS A 507 -19.45 -42.88 13.30
C LYS A 507 -19.63 -42.26 11.93
N HIS A 508 -19.93 -40.94 11.88
CA HIS A 508 -20.36 -40.30 10.64
C HIS A 508 -19.57 -39.03 10.32
N THR A 509 -18.54 -38.69 11.09
CA THR A 509 -17.71 -37.49 10.82
C THR A 509 -16.42 -37.94 10.15
N GLU A 510 -16.18 -37.40 8.96
CA GLU A 510 -14.92 -37.51 8.23
C GLU A 510 -14.26 -36.11 8.14
N GLY A 511 -12.95 -36.06 7.85
CA GLY A 511 -12.22 -34.79 7.78
C GLY A 511 -12.80 -33.82 6.75
N GLY A 512 -13.28 -34.32 5.62
CA GLY A 512 -13.92 -33.50 4.58
C GLY A 512 -15.22 -32.83 5.01
N ASP A 513 -15.92 -33.37 6.02
CA ASP A 513 -17.17 -32.79 6.53
C ASP A 513 -16.87 -31.47 7.28
N PHE A 514 -15.80 -31.48 8.10
CA PHE A 514 -15.35 -30.26 8.77
C PHE A 514 -14.88 -29.20 7.79
N ARG A 515 -14.28 -29.57 6.66
CA ARG A 515 -13.95 -28.61 5.59
C ARG A 515 -15.21 -27.90 5.10
N GLN A 516 -16.25 -28.68 4.77
CA GLN A 516 -17.51 -28.14 4.28
C GLN A 516 -18.23 -27.27 5.33
N ALA A 517 -18.26 -27.71 6.58
CA ALA A 517 -18.86 -26.96 7.67
C ALA A 517 -18.08 -25.66 7.96
N THR A 518 -16.74 -25.71 7.98
CA THR A 518 -15.89 -24.52 8.21
C THR A 518 -16.11 -23.45 7.16
N TYR A 519 -16.11 -23.81 5.87
CA TYR A 519 -16.32 -22.83 4.80
C TYR A 519 -17.70 -22.18 4.87
N ARG A 520 -18.73 -22.97 5.20
CA ARG A 520 -20.09 -22.44 5.42
C ARG A 520 -20.17 -21.54 6.62
N ALA A 521 -19.48 -21.89 7.72
CA ALA A 521 -19.45 -21.06 8.93
C ALA A 521 -18.82 -19.68 8.65
N VAL A 522 -17.70 -19.62 7.95
CA VAL A 522 -17.09 -18.35 7.54
C VAL A 522 -18.07 -17.54 6.69
N ARG A 523 -18.61 -18.18 5.65
CA ARG A 523 -19.47 -17.49 4.68
C ARG A 523 -20.78 -17.03 5.29
N GLN A 524 -21.39 -17.83 6.14
CA GLN A 524 -22.60 -17.50 6.86
C GLN A 524 -22.38 -16.34 7.81
N GLY A 525 -21.25 -16.33 8.56
CA GLY A 525 -20.87 -15.23 9.42
C GLY A 525 -20.66 -13.93 8.64
N LEU A 526 -19.96 -13.96 7.50
CA LEU A 526 -19.76 -12.78 6.66
C LEU A 526 -21.08 -12.22 6.09
N LYS A 527 -22.10 -13.08 5.84
CA LYS A 527 -23.43 -12.64 5.43
C LYS A 527 -24.24 -12.00 6.55
N GLN A 528 -24.01 -12.40 7.78
CA GLN A 528 -24.65 -11.77 8.96
C GLN A 528 -23.99 -10.44 9.33
N ALA A 529 -22.68 -10.31 9.10
CA ALA A 529 -21.89 -9.15 9.48
C ALA A 529 -22.18 -7.94 8.61
N GLN A 530 -21.96 -6.77 9.18
CA GLN A 530 -21.87 -5.54 8.43
C GLN A 530 -20.52 -5.50 7.69
N SER A 531 -20.53 -5.95 6.43
CA SER A 531 -19.34 -5.97 5.60
C SER A 531 -18.91 -4.57 5.16
N VAL A 532 -17.60 -4.34 5.13
CA VAL A 532 -16.96 -3.09 4.73
C VAL A 532 -16.01 -3.38 3.57
N LEU A 533 -16.20 -2.66 2.47
CA LEU A 533 -15.28 -2.71 1.33
C LEU A 533 -14.06 -1.83 1.64
N LEU A 534 -12.89 -2.37 1.42
CA LEU A 534 -11.61 -1.69 1.60
C LEU A 534 -10.94 -1.45 0.26
N GLU A 535 -10.37 -0.27 0.10
CA GLU A 535 -9.54 0.09 -1.03
C GLU A 535 -8.13 0.46 -0.60
N PRO A 536 -7.10 0.28 -1.45
CA PRO A 536 -5.75 0.68 -1.13
C PRO A 536 -5.59 2.20 -1.16
N TYR A 537 -4.79 2.71 -0.23
CA TYR A 537 -4.43 4.12 -0.12
C TYR A 537 -2.93 4.31 -0.29
N TYR A 538 -2.56 5.44 -0.91
CA TYR A 538 -1.21 5.96 -0.87
C TYR A 538 -1.08 7.00 0.23
N GLU A 539 0.00 6.93 0.97
CA GLU A 539 0.55 8.08 1.68
C GLU A 539 1.35 8.89 0.69
N PHE A 540 1.03 10.15 0.55
CA PHE A 540 1.66 11.04 -0.40
C PHE A 540 2.46 12.15 0.29
N HIS A 541 3.51 12.58 -0.38
CA HIS A 541 4.29 13.77 -0.07
C HIS A 541 4.39 14.60 -1.34
N ILE A 542 3.73 15.75 -1.36
CA ILE A 542 3.61 16.64 -2.51
C ILE A 542 4.34 17.94 -2.19
N ALA A 543 5.42 18.22 -2.90
CA ALA A 543 6.16 19.47 -2.80
C ALA A 543 5.86 20.33 -4.03
N VAL A 544 5.28 21.51 -3.87
CA VAL A 544 4.91 22.42 -4.95
C VAL A 544 5.31 23.85 -4.63
N PRO A 545 5.53 24.70 -5.65
CA PRO A 545 5.72 26.13 -5.44
C PRO A 545 4.55 26.76 -4.69
N GLN A 546 4.82 27.78 -3.87
CA GLN A 546 3.83 28.44 -3.00
C GLN A 546 2.56 28.88 -3.76
N ASN A 547 2.71 29.38 -4.97
CA ASN A 547 1.60 29.85 -5.80
C ASN A 547 0.71 28.73 -6.38
N MET A 548 1.08 27.45 -6.20
CA MET A 548 0.36 26.28 -6.70
C MET A 548 -0.23 25.39 -5.59
N VAL A 549 0.04 25.74 -4.31
CA VAL A 549 -0.38 24.89 -3.19
C VAL A 549 -1.90 24.82 -3.04
N GLY A 550 -2.63 25.92 -3.28
CA GLY A 550 -4.10 25.92 -3.20
C GLY A 550 -4.74 24.96 -4.21
N ARG A 551 -4.17 24.88 -5.42
CA ARG A 551 -4.58 23.91 -6.42
C ARG A 551 -4.33 22.47 -5.94
N ALA A 552 -3.13 22.18 -5.47
CA ALA A 552 -2.79 20.85 -4.96
C ALA A 552 -3.73 20.41 -3.82
N MET A 553 -4.07 21.34 -2.89
CA MET A 553 -5.03 21.08 -1.81
C MET A 553 -6.42 20.71 -2.36
N THR A 554 -6.93 21.46 -3.34
CA THR A 554 -8.23 21.16 -3.96
C THR A 554 -8.21 19.85 -4.73
N ASP A 555 -7.13 19.56 -5.46
CA ASP A 555 -6.99 18.32 -6.20
C ASP A 555 -7.03 17.11 -5.25
N ILE A 556 -6.33 17.19 -4.10
CA ILE A 556 -6.35 16.13 -3.08
C ILE A 556 -7.76 15.97 -2.49
N GLU A 557 -8.47 17.07 -2.19
CA GLU A 557 -9.85 17.00 -1.69
C GLU A 557 -10.80 16.35 -2.71
N LYS A 558 -10.68 16.69 -4.00
CA LYS A 558 -11.44 16.04 -5.09
C LYS A 558 -11.12 14.56 -5.23
N MET A 559 -9.90 14.17 -4.93
CA MET A 559 -9.44 12.78 -4.93
C MET A 559 -9.78 12.04 -3.62
N HIS A 560 -10.66 12.61 -2.79
CA HIS A 560 -11.05 12.03 -1.49
C HIS A 560 -9.88 11.78 -0.54
N GLY A 561 -8.77 12.52 -0.73
CA GLY A 561 -7.60 12.45 0.13
C GLY A 561 -7.77 13.28 1.40
N LYS A 562 -7.02 12.90 2.43
CA LYS A 562 -6.87 13.65 3.67
C LYS A 562 -5.43 14.12 3.76
N PHE A 563 -5.21 15.40 4.08
CA PHE A 563 -3.85 15.95 4.13
C PHE A 563 -3.65 16.84 5.35
N GLU A 564 -2.41 16.99 5.70
CA GLU A 564 -1.88 17.93 6.69
C GLU A 564 -0.94 18.93 6.01
N GLY A 565 -0.85 20.12 6.57
CA GLY A 565 -0.05 21.22 6.04
C GLY A 565 -0.91 22.34 5.44
N PRO A 566 -0.35 23.21 4.59
CA PRO A 566 0.98 23.12 3.97
C PRO A 566 2.15 23.44 4.92
N TYR A 567 3.23 22.70 4.80
CA TYR A 567 4.49 22.95 5.50
C TYR A 567 5.50 23.57 4.54
N GLN A 568 6.33 24.49 5.02
CA GLN A 568 7.37 25.08 4.19
C GLN A 568 8.67 24.26 4.31
N GLU A 569 9.17 23.76 3.19
CA GLU A 569 10.48 23.13 3.07
C GLU A 569 11.31 23.86 2.00
N GLY A 570 12.24 24.73 2.44
CA GLY A 570 12.96 25.61 1.52
C GLY A 570 12.04 26.57 0.77
N ASP A 571 12.10 26.56 -0.56
CA ASP A 571 11.24 27.37 -1.43
C ASP A 571 9.92 26.69 -1.82
N ALA A 572 9.70 25.45 -1.41
CA ALA A 572 8.50 24.67 -1.72
C ALA A 572 7.54 24.59 -0.54
N GLN A 573 6.25 24.46 -0.85
CA GLN A 573 5.20 24.10 0.09
C GLN A 573 4.94 22.59 -0.03
N VAL A 574 4.88 21.91 1.12
CA VAL A 574 4.72 20.47 1.21
C VAL A 574 3.37 20.12 1.81
N LEU A 575 2.63 19.25 1.15
CA LEU A 575 1.42 18.60 1.65
C LEU A 575 1.73 17.12 1.90
N ARG A 576 1.34 16.61 3.06
CA ARG A 576 1.45 15.21 3.43
C ARG A 576 0.08 14.67 3.76
N GLY A 577 -0.20 13.42 3.41
CA GLY A 577 -1.49 12.84 3.69
C GLY A 577 -1.71 11.49 3.03
N ILE A 578 -2.95 11.04 3.04
CA ILE A 578 -3.36 9.78 2.43
C ILE A 578 -4.48 10.00 1.42
N ALA A 579 -4.48 9.25 0.32
CA ALA A 579 -5.54 9.30 -0.68
C ALA A 579 -5.72 7.94 -1.35
N PRO A 580 -6.94 7.63 -1.89
CA PRO A 580 -7.20 6.41 -2.63
C PRO A 580 -6.28 6.24 -3.83
N VAL A 581 -5.72 5.04 -4.00
CA VAL A 581 -4.87 4.70 -5.16
C VAL A 581 -5.60 4.94 -6.47
N ALA A 582 -6.91 4.64 -6.52
CA ALA A 582 -7.77 4.83 -7.69
C ALA A 582 -7.73 6.26 -8.24
N CYS A 583 -7.65 7.25 -7.34
CA CYS A 583 -7.69 8.66 -7.70
C CYS A 583 -6.30 9.25 -7.99
N MET A 584 -5.22 8.61 -7.50
CA MET A 584 -3.86 9.16 -7.54
C MET A 584 -3.01 8.69 -8.73
N ALA A 585 -3.48 7.75 -9.54
CA ALA A 585 -2.70 7.05 -10.57
C ALA A 585 -1.96 7.97 -11.57
N ASN A 586 -2.56 9.09 -11.96
CA ASN A 586 -1.97 10.05 -12.91
C ASN A 586 -1.49 11.36 -12.28
N TYR A 587 -1.70 11.54 -10.97
CA TYR A 587 -1.52 12.83 -10.34
C TYR A 587 -0.08 13.35 -10.37
N GLN A 588 0.93 12.46 -10.36
CA GLN A 588 2.32 12.85 -10.52
C GLN A 588 2.58 13.56 -11.88
N LYS A 589 1.97 13.05 -12.96
CA LYS A 589 2.07 13.66 -14.30
C LYS A 589 1.40 15.05 -14.32
N GLU A 590 0.26 15.17 -13.65
CA GLU A 590 -0.48 16.42 -13.53
C GLU A 590 0.30 17.48 -12.74
N VAL A 591 0.83 17.10 -11.57
CA VAL A 591 1.67 17.99 -10.75
C VAL A 591 2.88 18.47 -11.54
N THR A 592 3.58 17.57 -12.22
CA THR A 592 4.72 17.93 -13.06
C THR A 592 4.33 18.93 -14.17
N ALA A 593 3.17 18.72 -14.79
CA ALA A 593 2.67 19.56 -15.87
C ALA A 593 2.33 20.97 -15.37
N TYR A 594 1.49 21.13 -14.34
CA TYR A 594 1.07 22.46 -13.89
C TYR A 594 2.16 23.24 -13.13
N THR A 595 3.09 22.51 -12.49
CA THR A 595 4.26 23.15 -11.83
C THR A 595 5.43 23.39 -12.78
N LYS A 596 5.30 23.01 -14.08
CA LYS A 596 6.37 23.09 -15.08
C LYS A 596 7.65 22.36 -14.67
N GLY A 597 7.49 21.22 -14.02
CA GLY A 597 8.59 20.38 -13.55
C GLY A 597 9.18 20.75 -12.20
N LEU A 598 8.69 21.81 -11.54
CA LEU A 598 9.17 22.21 -10.21
C LEU A 598 8.51 21.42 -9.08
N GLY A 599 7.33 20.85 -9.30
CA GLY A 599 6.62 20.03 -8.31
C GLY A 599 7.15 18.62 -8.26
N LYS A 600 7.24 18.07 -7.06
CA LYS A 600 7.60 16.68 -6.80
C LYS A 600 6.46 16.00 -6.06
N VAL A 601 6.13 14.78 -6.46
CA VAL A 601 5.15 13.94 -5.78
C VAL A 601 5.81 12.60 -5.51
N THR A 602 5.74 12.14 -4.28
CA THR A 602 6.16 10.80 -3.91
C THR A 602 4.99 10.09 -3.24
N PHE A 603 4.82 8.83 -3.57
CA PHE A 603 3.79 7.97 -3.03
C PHE A 603 4.42 6.81 -2.26
N ARG A 604 3.71 6.38 -1.23
CA ARG A 604 4.01 5.17 -0.49
C ARG A 604 2.71 4.45 -0.19
N PHE A 605 2.68 3.13 -0.30
CA PHE A 605 1.53 2.36 0.12
C PHE A 605 1.27 2.54 1.62
N ALA A 606 0.07 3.00 1.97
CA ALA A 606 -0.33 3.30 3.34
C ALA A 606 -1.12 2.16 3.99
N GLY A 607 -1.69 1.27 3.19
CA GLY A 607 -2.56 0.19 3.63
C GLY A 607 -3.94 0.24 2.97
N TYR A 608 -4.84 -0.56 3.49
CA TYR A 608 -6.23 -0.63 3.06
C TYR A 608 -7.12 0.14 4.03
N TYR A 609 -8.03 0.97 3.50
CA TYR A 609 -8.98 1.78 4.26
C TYR A 609 -10.38 1.67 3.64
N PRO A 610 -11.44 2.04 4.38
CA PRO A 610 -12.80 1.99 3.85
C PRO A 610 -12.93 2.71 2.50
N CYS A 611 -13.57 2.04 1.53
CA CYS A 611 -13.71 2.52 0.18
C CYS A 611 -14.62 3.76 0.14
N HIS A 612 -14.18 4.83 -0.54
CA HIS A 612 -14.88 6.10 -0.60
C HIS A 612 -16.17 6.06 -1.41
N ASN A 613 -16.29 5.14 -2.39
CA ASN A 613 -17.43 4.99 -3.30
C ASN A 613 -17.95 3.55 -3.35
N THR A 614 -18.11 2.91 -2.19
CA THR A 614 -18.48 1.49 -2.03
C THR A 614 -19.68 1.09 -2.90
N GLU A 615 -20.77 1.89 -2.91
CA GLU A 615 -21.99 1.56 -3.66
C GLU A 615 -21.73 1.45 -5.16
N GLU A 616 -20.94 2.35 -5.71
CA GLU A 616 -20.58 2.37 -7.13
C GLU A 616 -19.71 1.15 -7.50
N VAL A 617 -18.70 0.84 -6.68
CA VAL A 617 -17.80 -0.31 -6.90
C VAL A 617 -18.56 -1.63 -6.83
N VAL A 618 -19.45 -1.79 -5.85
CA VAL A 618 -20.29 -3.00 -5.71
C VAL A 618 -21.21 -3.13 -6.93
N ALA A 619 -21.84 -2.04 -7.39
CA ALA A 619 -22.69 -2.06 -8.57
C ALA A 619 -21.91 -2.39 -9.86
N GLN A 620 -20.70 -1.88 -10.01
CA GLN A 620 -19.83 -2.16 -11.16
C GLN A 620 -19.32 -3.60 -11.17
N THR A 621 -18.96 -4.14 -9.98
CA THR A 621 -18.49 -5.51 -9.85
C THR A 621 -19.60 -6.51 -10.13
N GLY A 622 -20.85 -6.21 -9.73
CA GLY A 622 -22.02 -7.03 -9.97
C GLY A 622 -21.91 -8.44 -9.36
N TYR A 623 -21.13 -8.59 -8.29
CA TYR A 623 -20.99 -9.87 -7.60
C TYR A 623 -22.26 -10.20 -6.83
N ASP A 624 -22.76 -11.42 -7.02
CA ASP A 624 -23.97 -11.92 -6.34
C ASP A 624 -23.57 -13.10 -5.44
N PRO A 625 -23.49 -12.89 -4.12
CA PRO A 625 -23.09 -13.93 -3.17
C PRO A 625 -24.06 -15.10 -3.09
N GLU A 626 -25.32 -14.94 -3.52
CA GLU A 626 -26.32 -16.02 -3.56
C GLU A 626 -26.11 -16.96 -4.76
N ARG A 627 -25.50 -16.47 -5.82
CA ARG A 627 -25.20 -17.26 -7.02
C ARG A 627 -23.82 -17.93 -7.01
N ASP A 628 -23.01 -17.62 -6.00
CA ASP A 628 -21.66 -18.20 -5.90
C ASP A 628 -21.72 -19.60 -5.29
N LEU A 629 -21.85 -20.61 -6.16
CA LEU A 629 -21.89 -22.01 -5.77
C LEU A 629 -20.55 -22.53 -5.22
N SER A 630 -19.45 -21.83 -5.50
CA SER A 630 -18.11 -22.19 -5.01
C SER A 630 -17.92 -21.85 -3.53
N HIS A 631 -18.70 -20.86 -3.06
CA HIS A 631 -18.63 -20.35 -1.68
C HIS A 631 -20.03 -20.34 -1.03
N PRO A 632 -20.63 -21.51 -0.80
CA PRO A 632 -21.98 -21.60 -0.27
C PRO A 632 -22.03 -21.14 1.19
N ALA A 633 -23.03 -20.33 1.54
CA ALA A 633 -23.33 -19.93 2.91
C ALA A 633 -24.39 -20.83 3.55
N ASP A 634 -25.22 -21.46 2.71
CA ASP A 634 -26.30 -22.34 3.17
C ASP A 634 -25.74 -23.63 3.75
N SER A 635 -26.38 -24.12 4.81
CA SER A 635 -25.97 -25.36 5.49
C SER A 635 -26.82 -26.56 5.03
N VAL A 636 -26.27 -27.75 5.21
CA VAL A 636 -26.94 -29.00 4.85
C VAL A 636 -27.30 -29.75 6.12
N PHE A 637 -28.57 -29.96 6.35
CA PHE A 637 -29.11 -30.74 7.47
C PHE A 637 -29.73 -32.06 6.99
N CYS A 638 -29.97 -32.98 7.90
CA CYS A 638 -30.59 -34.26 7.57
C CYS A 638 -31.84 -34.51 8.42
N ALA A 639 -32.99 -34.76 7.76
CA ALA A 639 -34.21 -35.19 8.41
C ALA A 639 -34.75 -36.47 7.70
N HIS A 640 -35.18 -37.43 8.49
CA HIS A 640 -35.76 -38.67 8.00
C HIS A 640 -34.89 -39.43 6.96
N GLY A 641 -33.56 -39.28 7.04
CA GLY A 641 -32.60 -39.93 6.14
C GLY A 641 -32.40 -39.23 4.80
N ALA A 642 -32.90 -37.99 4.62
CA ALA A 642 -32.66 -37.16 3.46
C ALA A 642 -31.98 -35.85 3.86
N GLY A 643 -30.94 -35.42 3.12
CA GLY A 643 -30.31 -34.12 3.30
C GLY A 643 -31.18 -33.06 2.69
N PHE A 644 -31.31 -31.90 3.36
CA PHE A 644 -31.98 -30.71 2.87
C PHE A 644 -31.13 -29.47 3.13
N ILE A 645 -31.28 -28.45 2.30
CA ILE A 645 -30.52 -27.19 2.40
C ILE A 645 -31.30 -26.22 3.24
N VAL A 646 -30.63 -25.65 4.24
CA VAL A 646 -31.16 -24.56 5.09
C VAL A 646 -30.47 -23.28 4.69
N PRO A 647 -31.21 -22.22 4.29
CA PRO A 647 -30.63 -20.91 3.97
C PRO A 647 -29.84 -20.34 5.12
N TRP A 648 -28.79 -19.58 4.82
CA TRP A 648 -27.85 -19.04 5.81
C TRP A 648 -28.50 -18.26 6.95
N ASN A 649 -29.61 -17.54 6.68
CA ASN A 649 -30.34 -16.76 7.68
C ASN A 649 -31.19 -17.61 8.63
N GLU A 650 -31.49 -18.87 8.27
CA GLU A 650 -32.28 -19.80 9.08
C GLU A 650 -31.39 -20.85 9.80
N VAL A 651 -30.11 -20.90 9.49
CA VAL A 651 -29.15 -21.83 10.13
C VAL A 651 -29.17 -21.73 11.65
N PRO A 652 -29.23 -20.51 12.28
CA PRO A 652 -29.31 -20.40 13.74
C PRO A 652 -30.52 -21.11 14.38
N ASP A 653 -31.63 -21.25 13.64
CA ASP A 653 -32.84 -21.92 14.16
C ASP A 653 -32.77 -23.44 14.07
N HIS A 654 -31.82 -23.97 13.26
CA HIS A 654 -31.64 -25.39 13.01
C HIS A 654 -30.35 -25.99 13.62
N MET A 655 -29.41 -25.18 14.08
CA MET A 655 -28.13 -25.64 14.62
C MET A 655 -28.31 -26.55 15.85
N HIS A 656 -27.42 -27.54 16.00
CA HIS A 656 -27.46 -28.53 17.08
C HIS A 656 -26.65 -28.12 18.32
N VAL A 657 -25.72 -27.20 18.18
CA VAL A 657 -24.90 -26.61 19.25
C VAL A 657 -25.42 -25.20 19.53
N GLU A 658 -25.64 -24.90 20.81
CA GLU A 658 -26.10 -23.56 21.19
C GLU A 658 -25.02 -22.48 20.95
N GLY A 659 -25.39 -21.40 20.22
CA GLY A 659 -24.51 -20.27 19.96
C GLY A 659 -24.12 -19.50 21.22
N ARG A 660 -22.90 -18.96 21.26
CA ARG A 660 -22.43 -18.14 22.38
C ARG A 660 -22.97 -16.71 22.35
N LEU A 661 -23.03 -16.08 21.18
CA LEU A 661 -23.53 -14.71 21.02
C LEU A 661 -25.06 -14.63 21.00
N LEU A 662 -25.73 -15.63 20.46
CA LEU A 662 -27.19 -15.67 20.39
C LEU A 662 -27.80 -15.69 21.80
N LYS A 663 -27.22 -16.44 22.72
CA LYS A 663 -27.65 -16.42 24.16
C LYS A 663 -27.48 -15.05 24.84
N LYS A 664 -26.45 -14.27 24.47
CA LYS A 664 -26.26 -12.92 25.03
C LYS A 664 -27.28 -11.93 24.50
N LYS A 665 -27.74 -12.06 23.25
CA LYS A 665 -28.80 -11.21 22.70
C LYS A 665 -30.15 -11.48 23.31
N GLU A 666 -30.53 -12.75 23.50
CA GLU A 666 -31.79 -13.11 24.18
C GLU A 666 -31.84 -12.64 25.64
N GLN A 667 -30.72 -12.66 26.36
CA GLN A 667 -30.64 -12.15 27.73
C GLN A 667 -30.69 -10.62 27.83
N GLN A 668 -30.43 -9.88 26.79
CA GLN A 668 -30.52 -8.41 26.76
C GLN A 668 -31.88 -7.90 26.27
N GLU A 669 -32.67 -8.71 25.55
CA GLU A 669 -34.01 -8.36 25.08
C GLU A 669 -35.15 -8.81 26.02
N GLU A 670 -34.90 -9.65 27.03
CA GLU A 670 -35.89 -10.00 28.05
C GLU A 670 -36.03 -8.94 29.18
N ALA A 671 -36.74 -7.87 28.88
CA ALA A 671 -37.60 -7.15 29.82
C ALA A 671 -39.08 -7.52 29.53
N PRO A 672 -39.95 -7.71 30.52
CA PRO A 672 -40.98 -8.73 30.44
C PRO A 672 -42.28 -8.25 29.75
N SER A 673 -42.76 -8.95 28.75
CA SER A 673 -44.17 -8.94 28.39
C SER A 673 -44.64 -10.28 27.81
N GLY A 674 -45.48 -10.94 28.59
CA GLY A 674 -46.67 -11.75 28.24
C GLY A 674 -46.45 -12.93 27.28
N LYS A 675 -46.40 -14.13 27.88
CA LYS A 675 -46.57 -15.44 27.24
C LYS A 675 -47.68 -15.48 26.18
N LYS A 676 -47.40 -15.93 24.97
CA LYS A 676 -48.32 -16.69 24.14
C LYS A 676 -47.60 -17.91 23.59
N THR A 677 -47.88 -19.05 24.17
CA THR A 677 -47.58 -20.40 23.64
C THR A 677 -48.32 -20.60 22.33
N LYS A 678 -47.58 -20.88 21.26
CA LYS A 678 -48.14 -21.50 20.06
C LYS A 678 -47.85 -23.00 20.11
N THR A 679 -48.89 -23.75 20.18
CA THR A 679 -48.93 -25.22 20.05
C THR A 679 -48.60 -25.60 18.60
N TYR A 680 -47.65 -26.50 18.47
CA TYR A 680 -47.23 -27.15 17.24
C TYR A 680 -48.29 -28.21 16.86
N ASP A 681 -48.77 -28.14 15.59
CA ASP A 681 -49.67 -29.14 15.02
C ASP A 681 -48.83 -30.04 14.08
N PRO A 682 -48.78 -31.39 14.34
CA PRO A 682 -47.86 -32.27 13.60
C PRO A 682 -48.41 -32.84 12.28
N ASP A 683 -49.53 -32.35 11.76
CA ASP A 683 -50.23 -32.96 10.58
C ASP A 683 -50.34 -32.01 9.34
N HIS A 684 -49.40 -31.07 9.17
CA HIS A 684 -49.42 -30.32 7.91
C HIS A 684 -48.51 -30.97 6.86
N TRP A 685 -49.13 -31.79 6.01
CA TRP A 685 -48.48 -32.33 4.81
C TRP A 685 -48.37 -31.23 3.77
N ILE A 686 -47.18 -31.06 3.21
CA ILE A 686 -46.93 -30.13 2.07
C ILE A 686 -47.60 -30.74 0.85
N ASP A 687 -48.50 -29.98 0.27
CA ASP A 687 -49.30 -30.37 -0.91
C ASP A 687 -48.41 -30.44 -2.16
N ILE A 688 -48.71 -31.39 -3.05
CA ILE A 688 -47.98 -31.65 -4.27
C ILE A 688 -47.86 -30.40 -5.16
N GLU A 689 -48.84 -29.47 -5.07
CA GLU A 689 -48.83 -28.20 -5.79
C GLU A 689 -47.74 -27.25 -5.32
N GLU A 690 -47.30 -27.33 -4.06
CA GLU A 690 -46.18 -26.50 -3.53
C GLU A 690 -44.80 -27.04 -3.92
N ILE A 691 -44.71 -28.37 -4.11
CA ILE A 691 -43.48 -29.03 -4.66
C ILE A 691 -43.33 -28.69 -6.15
N ASP A 692 -44.43 -28.67 -6.91
CA ASP A 692 -44.42 -28.31 -8.30
C ASP A 692 -44.14 -26.82 -8.51
N ALA A 693 -44.53 -25.94 -7.57
CA ALA A 693 -44.20 -24.52 -7.59
C ALA A 693 -42.68 -24.26 -7.30
N ILE A 694 -42.09 -25.06 -6.45
CA ILE A 694 -40.62 -24.99 -6.15
C ILE A 694 -39.83 -25.52 -7.36
N LEU A 695 -40.29 -26.60 -8.03
CA LEU A 695 -39.67 -27.14 -9.22
C LEU A 695 -39.84 -26.18 -10.42
N ALA A 696 -41.00 -25.50 -10.55
CA ALA A 696 -41.24 -24.51 -11.60
C ALA A 696 -40.37 -23.25 -11.47
N ARG A 697 -40.05 -22.85 -10.23
CA ARG A 697 -39.08 -21.73 -9.96
C ARG A 697 -37.66 -22.08 -10.35
N THR A 698 -37.29 -23.36 -10.31
CA THR A 698 -35.93 -23.84 -10.65
C THR A 698 -35.73 -24.06 -12.15
N TYR A 699 -36.80 -24.27 -12.94
CA TYR A 699 -36.72 -24.64 -14.36
C TYR A 699 -37.11 -23.58 -15.38
N HIS A 700 -37.57 -22.38 -15.01
CA HIS A 700 -37.99 -21.35 -15.96
C HIS A 700 -37.32 -19.97 -15.76
N ALA A 701 -36.03 -19.94 -15.97
CA ALA A 701 -35.33 -18.71 -16.33
C ALA A 701 -35.09 -18.70 -17.86
N ASN A 702 -36.15 -18.56 -18.68
CA ASN A 702 -36.04 -18.11 -20.07
C ASN A 702 -37.43 -18.13 -20.73
N LYS A 703 -38.15 -16.99 -20.72
CA LYS A 703 -39.05 -16.53 -21.80
C LYS A 703 -39.51 -15.09 -21.53
N HIS A 704 -39.15 -14.23 -22.43
CA HIS A 704 -39.77 -12.89 -22.59
C HIS A 704 -41.24 -12.98 -22.94
N GLU A 705 -42.08 -12.16 -22.30
CA GLU A 705 -43.28 -11.67 -22.94
C GLU A 705 -43.62 -10.23 -22.51
N LYS A 706 -44.09 -9.46 -23.49
CA LYS A 706 -44.41 -8.05 -23.46
C LYS A 706 -45.78 -7.75 -22.84
N GLY A 707 -45.85 -6.63 -22.16
CA GLY A 707 -47.03 -5.73 -22.24
C GLY A 707 -48.00 -5.82 -21.09
N ALA A 708 -48.07 -4.77 -20.28
CA ALA A 708 -49.31 -4.02 -20.06
C ALA A 708 -49.12 -2.88 -19.03
N THR A 709 -49.46 -1.70 -19.45
CA THR A 709 -49.68 -0.45 -18.70
C THR A 709 -50.73 -0.58 -17.61
N LYS A 710 -50.48 -0.05 -16.40
CA LYS A 710 -51.56 0.40 -15.49
C LYS A 710 -51.18 1.60 -14.64
N GLN A 711 -51.71 2.72 -15.06
CA GLN A 711 -52.44 3.80 -14.37
C GLN A 711 -52.14 4.05 -12.88
N TRP A 712 -51.74 5.27 -12.67
CA TRP A 712 -51.66 6.00 -11.40
C TRP A 712 -53.05 6.17 -10.77
N ARG A 713 -53.14 6.01 -9.43
CA ARG A 713 -54.24 6.54 -8.62
C ARG A 713 -53.69 7.38 -7.49
N THR A 714 -54.05 8.65 -7.55
CA THR A 714 -53.85 9.66 -6.48
C THR A 714 -54.68 9.32 -5.25
N ALA A 715 -54.07 9.44 -4.07
CA ALA A 715 -54.78 9.41 -2.78
C ALA A 715 -54.82 10.79 -2.13
N LYS A 716 -56.00 11.10 -1.60
CA LYS A 716 -56.47 12.37 -1.08
C LYS A 716 -55.83 12.80 0.24
N LYS A 717 -55.69 14.13 0.37
CA LYS A 717 -55.44 14.93 1.58
C LYS A 717 -56.56 14.73 2.65
N VAL A 718 -56.16 14.61 3.90
CA VAL A 718 -57.02 14.89 5.06
C VAL A 718 -56.38 15.97 5.93
N ILE A 719 -57.14 17.02 6.23
CA ILE A 719 -56.81 18.19 7.03
C ILE A 719 -57.44 17.99 8.40
N SER A 720 -56.73 18.35 9.47
CA SER A 720 -57.16 19.00 10.74
C SER A 720 -56.10 18.73 11.81
N GLY A 721 -55.67 19.59 12.64
CA GLY A 721 -55.95 20.94 13.09
C GLY A 721 -55.08 21.21 14.31
N ASP A 722 -54.72 22.43 14.47
CA ASP A 722 -54.26 23.21 15.61
C ASP A 722 -53.36 22.56 16.71
N ASN A 723 -52.11 23.10 16.84
CA ASN A 723 -51.76 23.91 18.00
C ASN A 723 -50.41 24.66 17.76
N ALA A 724 -50.36 25.85 18.26
CA ALA A 724 -49.43 26.94 18.02
C ALA A 724 -47.99 26.75 18.59
N PRO A 725 -47.04 27.67 18.34
CA PRO A 725 -45.67 27.31 17.98
C PRO A 725 -44.71 27.52 19.14
N CYS A 726 -43.67 26.69 19.17
CA CYS A 726 -42.44 26.94 19.89
C CYS A 726 -41.34 27.28 18.92
N TYR A 727 -40.83 28.50 18.95
CA TYR A 727 -39.72 29.00 18.14
C TYR A 727 -38.43 28.31 18.56
N ALA A 728 -37.84 27.50 17.68
CA ALA A 728 -36.43 27.17 17.71
C ALA A 728 -35.74 27.92 16.54
N PRO A 729 -34.53 28.48 16.72
CA PRO A 729 -33.89 29.24 15.67
C PRO A 729 -33.55 28.34 14.48
N VAL A 730 -34.06 28.75 13.31
CA VAL A 730 -33.75 28.12 12.03
C VAL A 730 -32.27 28.36 11.77
N LYS A 731 -31.46 27.30 11.68
CA LYS A 731 -30.11 27.38 11.08
C LYS A 731 -30.27 27.90 9.65
N ALA A 732 -29.67 29.04 9.36
CA ALA A 732 -29.59 29.57 8.02
C ALA A 732 -28.87 28.52 7.15
N VAL A 733 -29.57 28.03 6.14
CA VAL A 733 -28.97 27.20 5.08
C VAL A 733 -28.03 28.15 4.34
N SER A 734 -26.72 27.92 4.39
CA SER A 734 -25.76 28.66 3.59
C SER A 734 -26.07 28.37 2.12
N LYS A 735 -26.39 29.44 1.35
CA LYS A 735 -26.52 29.32 -0.10
C LYS A 735 -25.14 29.07 -0.68
N GLU A 736 -25.07 28.20 -1.68
CA GLU A 736 -23.83 27.96 -2.43
C GLU A 736 -23.36 29.25 -3.10
N GLU A 737 -22.05 29.50 -3.07
CA GLU A 737 -21.42 30.69 -3.64
C GLU A 737 -20.88 30.40 -5.04
N TYR A 738 -21.24 31.23 -6.00
CA TYR A 738 -20.75 31.19 -7.38
C TYR A 738 -19.98 32.47 -7.69
N LEU A 739 -18.80 32.34 -8.28
CA LEU A 739 -18.00 33.44 -8.79
C LEU A 739 -17.86 33.27 -10.31
N LEU A 740 -18.44 34.20 -11.08
CA LEU A 740 -18.26 34.27 -12.51
C LEU A 740 -17.17 35.31 -12.83
N VAL A 741 -16.28 34.95 -13.73
CA VAL A 741 -15.14 35.79 -14.12
C VAL A 741 -15.17 35.99 -15.63
N ASP A 742 -15.25 37.25 -16.09
CA ASP A 742 -14.99 37.57 -17.48
C ASP A 742 -13.48 37.48 -17.76
N GLY A 743 -13.09 36.39 -18.46
CA GLY A 743 -11.68 36.06 -18.62
C GLY A 743 -10.86 37.10 -19.39
N TYR A 744 -11.40 37.64 -20.48
CA TYR A 744 -10.66 38.66 -21.26
C TYR A 744 -10.66 40.01 -20.58
N ASN A 745 -11.74 40.39 -19.93
CA ASN A 745 -11.83 41.62 -19.20
C ASN A 745 -10.77 41.69 -18.08
N ILE A 746 -10.62 40.58 -17.35
CA ILE A 746 -9.58 40.43 -16.30
C ILE A 746 -8.17 40.42 -16.90
N ILE A 747 -7.92 39.67 -17.99
CA ILE A 747 -6.61 39.59 -18.65
C ILE A 747 -6.14 41.02 -19.05
N PHE A 748 -7.03 41.82 -19.61
CA PHE A 748 -6.65 43.18 -20.05
C PHE A 748 -6.64 44.24 -18.92
N ALA A 749 -7.27 43.93 -17.77
CA ALA A 749 -7.26 44.82 -16.60
C ALA A 749 -6.03 44.65 -15.69
N TRP A 750 -5.50 43.42 -15.59
CA TRP A 750 -4.34 43.14 -14.74
C TRP A 750 -3.03 43.33 -15.53
N GLU A 751 -2.14 44.22 -15.06
CA GLU A 751 -0.96 44.64 -15.79
C GLU A 751 -0.04 43.45 -16.16
N SER A 752 0.16 42.50 -15.20
CA SER A 752 1.01 41.32 -15.41
C SER A 752 0.47 40.35 -16.45
N LEU A 753 -0.84 40.30 -16.68
CA LEU A 753 -1.49 39.48 -17.69
C LEU A 753 -1.58 40.19 -19.04
N LYS A 754 -1.79 41.49 -19.02
CA LYS A 754 -1.86 42.36 -20.18
C LYS A 754 -0.54 42.40 -20.95
N GLU A 755 0.60 42.51 -20.23
CA GLU A 755 1.92 42.44 -20.84
C GLU A 755 2.15 41.10 -21.52
N LEU A 756 1.73 39.99 -20.87
CA LEU A 756 1.82 38.65 -21.43
C LEU A 756 0.88 38.49 -22.62
N ALA A 757 -0.34 39.04 -22.57
CA ALA A 757 -1.32 38.96 -23.66
C ALA A 757 -0.85 39.68 -24.93
N ALA A 758 -0.06 40.73 -24.79
CA ALA A 758 0.55 41.41 -25.94
C ALA A 758 1.54 40.52 -26.74
N VAL A 759 2.14 39.54 -26.08
CA VAL A 759 3.08 38.60 -26.70
C VAL A 759 2.38 37.25 -27.08
N ASN A 760 1.57 36.74 -26.16
CA ASN A 760 0.88 35.46 -26.35
C ASN A 760 -0.42 35.41 -25.53
N ILE A 761 -1.55 35.51 -26.19
CA ILE A 761 -2.88 35.52 -25.58
C ILE A 761 -3.24 34.18 -24.94
N ASP A 762 -2.80 33.06 -25.52
CA ASP A 762 -3.04 31.72 -24.98
C ASP A 762 -2.22 31.49 -23.70
N GLY A 763 -1.00 32.03 -23.65
CA GLY A 763 -0.17 32.06 -22.47
C GLY A 763 -0.78 32.90 -21.33
N ALA A 764 -1.42 34.03 -21.67
CA ALA A 764 -2.11 34.87 -20.70
C ALA A 764 -3.38 34.18 -20.14
N ARG A 765 -4.15 33.48 -21.01
CA ARG A 765 -5.29 32.65 -20.58
C ARG A 765 -4.84 31.56 -19.61
N GLY A 766 -3.83 30.78 -19.95
CA GLY A 766 -3.30 29.72 -19.10
C GLY A 766 -2.84 30.28 -17.72
N LYS A 767 -2.12 31.43 -17.72
CA LYS A 767 -1.68 32.05 -16.46
C LYS A 767 -2.85 32.56 -15.61
N LEU A 768 -3.91 33.12 -16.23
CA LEU A 768 -5.13 33.51 -15.50
C LEU A 768 -5.79 32.29 -14.87
N LEU A 769 -5.98 31.20 -15.64
CA LEU A 769 -6.60 29.98 -15.14
C LEU A 769 -5.80 29.38 -13.96
N ASP A 770 -4.47 29.37 -14.02
CA ASP A 770 -3.61 28.92 -12.92
C ASP A 770 -3.80 29.78 -11.64
N ILE A 771 -3.89 31.11 -11.78
CA ILE A 771 -4.15 32.02 -10.67
C ILE A 771 -5.54 31.76 -10.07
N LEU A 772 -6.54 31.57 -10.89
CA LEU A 772 -7.92 31.35 -10.44
C LEU A 772 -8.12 29.96 -9.83
N CYS A 773 -7.42 28.93 -10.33
CA CYS A 773 -7.37 27.62 -9.68
C CYS A 773 -6.80 27.69 -8.26
N ASN A 774 -5.72 28.46 -8.07
CA ASN A 774 -5.14 28.65 -6.75
C ASN A 774 -6.08 29.44 -5.81
N TYR A 775 -6.72 30.49 -6.33
CA TYR A 775 -7.69 31.29 -5.58
C TYR A 775 -8.91 30.47 -5.15
N GLN A 776 -9.47 29.66 -6.05
CA GLN A 776 -10.61 28.79 -5.76
C GLN A 776 -10.27 27.77 -4.65
N GLY A 777 -9.06 27.16 -4.67
CA GLY A 777 -8.61 26.25 -3.63
C GLY A 777 -8.55 26.86 -2.23
N ILE A 778 -8.37 28.21 -2.13
CA ILE A 778 -8.36 28.94 -0.87
C ILE A 778 -9.78 29.31 -0.43
N LYS A 779 -10.60 29.82 -1.34
CA LYS A 779 -11.95 30.36 -1.05
C LYS A 779 -13.05 29.31 -1.06
N LYS A 780 -12.86 28.18 -1.76
CA LYS A 780 -13.82 27.05 -1.89
C LYS A 780 -15.19 27.46 -2.46
N CYS A 781 -15.23 28.39 -3.41
CA CYS A 781 -16.41 28.80 -4.14
C CYS A 781 -16.52 28.08 -5.51
N ASN A 782 -17.70 28.02 -6.10
CA ASN A 782 -17.89 27.52 -7.48
C ASN A 782 -17.43 28.62 -8.45
N LEU A 783 -16.28 28.45 -9.09
CA LEU A 783 -15.69 29.46 -9.96
C LEU A 783 -15.85 29.09 -11.44
N ILE A 784 -16.44 30.00 -12.21
CA ILE A 784 -16.70 29.85 -13.65
C ILE A 784 -15.99 30.99 -14.38
N VAL A 785 -15.08 30.64 -15.29
CA VAL A 785 -14.41 31.62 -16.15
C VAL A 785 -15.03 31.57 -17.54
N VAL A 786 -15.43 32.72 -18.05
CA VAL A 786 -16.06 32.83 -19.37
C VAL A 786 -15.13 33.53 -20.35
N PHE A 787 -14.92 32.93 -21.51
CA PHE A 787 -14.14 33.49 -22.61
C PHE A 787 -14.99 33.55 -23.88
N ASP A 788 -14.86 34.65 -24.63
CA ASP A 788 -15.44 34.78 -25.98
C ASP A 788 -14.75 33.85 -26.98
N ALA A 789 -15.54 33.06 -27.73
CA ALA A 789 -15.02 32.17 -28.75
C ALA A 789 -14.72 32.94 -30.07
N TYR A 790 -13.83 33.88 -30.05
CA TYR A 790 -13.56 34.80 -31.17
C TYR A 790 -12.88 34.17 -32.40
N ARG A 791 -12.53 32.85 -32.43
CA ARG A 791 -11.73 32.24 -33.51
C ARG A 791 -12.00 30.79 -33.91
N VAL A 792 -13.06 30.14 -33.47
CA VAL A 792 -13.33 28.73 -33.86
C VAL A 792 -14.72 28.61 -34.50
N LYS A 793 -14.78 28.43 -35.79
CA LYS A 793 -16.03 28.28 -36.55
C LYS A 793 -16.68 26.94 -36.24
N GLY A 794 -17.92 26.94 -35.78
CA GLY A 794 -18.81 25.78 -35.77
C GLY A 794 -18.96 25.02 -34.44
N HIS A 795 -18.49 25.56 -33.32
CA HIS A 795 -18.69 24.90 -32.01
C HIS A 795 -19.96 25.36 -31.28
N GLN A 796 -20.57 24.41 -30.56
CA GLN A 796 -21.60 24.69 -29.55
C GLN A 796 -20.89 25.22 -28.29
N THR A 797 -21.61 25.93 -27.39
CA THR A 797 -21.03 26.37 -26.09
C THR A 797 -20.48 25.15 -25.37
N GLU A 798 -19.17 25.12 -25.16
CA GLU A 798 -18.49 24.05 -24.45
C GLU A 798 -18.15 24.54 -23.04
N MET A 799 -18.63 23.80 -22.04
CA MET A 799 -18.21 23.95 -20.65
C MET A 799 -17.16 22.86 -20.39
N LEU A 800 -15.93 23.30 -20.12
CA LEU A 800 -14.80 22.43 -19.87
C LEU A 800 -14.42 22.54 -18.39
N ASP A 801 -14.28 21.42 -17.73
CA ASP A 801 -13.69 21.39 -16.39
C ASP A 801 -12.17 21.58 -16.49
N HIS A 802 -11.66 22.71 -16.00
CA HIS A 802 -10.25 22.98 -15.92
C HIS A 802 -9.80 22.88 -14.45
N HIS A 803 -9.33 21.69 -14.06
CA HIS A 803 -8.93 21.35 -12.69
C HIS A 803 -10.06 21.59 -11.67
N ASN A 804 -9.98 22.63 -10.88
CA ASN A 804 -10.96 23.00 -9.85
C ASN A 804 -11.88 24.15 -10.24
N ILE A 805 -11.83 24.61 -11.47
CA ILE A 805 -12.68 25.68 -12.01
C ILE A 805 -13.35 25.24 -13.30
N HIS A 806 -14.50 25.85 -13.61
CA HIS A 806 -15.21 25.64 -14.86
C HIS A 806 -14.83 26.75 -15.86
N VAL A 807 -14.51 26.36 -17.08
CA VAL A 807 -14.16 27.29 -18.16
C VAL A 807 -15.22 27.15 -19.26
N VAL A 808 -15.85 28.26 -19.60
CA VAL A 808 -16.88 28.34 -20.64
C VAL A 808 -16.34 29.11 -21.83
N TYR A 809 -16.40 28.51 -23.01
CA TYR A 809 -16.20 29.20 -24.28
C TYR A 809 -17.56 29.42 -24.95
N THR A 810 -17.90 30.70 -25.19
CA THR A 810 -19.21 31.05 -25.78
C THR A 810 -19.34 30.70 -27.24
N LYS A 811 -20.55 30.70 -27.80
CA LYS A 811 -20.81 30.47 -29.25
C LYS A 811 -20.37 31.67 -30.08
N GLU A 812 -20.25 31.48 -31.40
CA GLU A 812 -19.84 32.51 -32.40
C GLU A 812 -20.78 33.78 -32.41
N ALA A 813 -21.96 33.72 -31.76
CA ALA A 813 -22.91 34.84 -31.66
C ALA A 813 -23.27 35.23 -30.21
N GLU A 814 -22.60 34.63 -29.18
CA GLU A 814 -22.88 34.88 -27.79
C GLU A 814 -21.61 35.45 -27.14
N THR A 815 -21.68 36.64 -26.59
CA THR A 815 -20.56 37.26 -25.86
C THR A 815 -20.44 36.70 -24.45
N ALA A 816 -19.27 36.82 -23.81
CA ALA A 816 -19.06 36.48 -22.40
C ALA A 816 -20.05 37.19 -21.50
N ASP A 817 -20.29 38.49 -21.76
CA ASP A 817 -21.28 39.29 -21.03
C ASP A 817 -22.69 38.74 -21.11
N ALA A 818 -23.13 38.31 -22.31
CA ALA A 818 -24.45 37.73 -22.51
C ALA A 818 -24.63 36.38 -21.76
N TYR A 819 -23.58 35.57 -21.70
CA TYR A 819 -23.58 34.33 -20.92
C TYR A 819 -23.65 34.61 -19.41
N ILE A 820 -22.83 35.53 -18.91
CA ILE A 820 -22.77 35.92 -17.49
C ILE A 820 -24.10 36.52 -17.04
N GLU A 821 -24.69 37.40 -17.87
CA GLU A 821 -26.02 38.03 -17.64
C GLU A 821 -27.11 36.96 -17.55
N LYS A 822 -27.12 36.01 -18.47
CA LYS A 822 -28.07 34.88 -18.47
C LYS A 822 -27.94 34.02 -17.24
N PHE A 823 -26.70 33.66 -16.85
CA PHE A 823 -26.45 32.86 -15.65
C PHE A 823 -26.89 33.61 -14.38
N ALA A 824 -26.59 34.90 -14.28
CA ALA A 824 -26.99 35.74 -13.17
C ALA A 824 -28.54 35.86 -13.06
N HIS A 825 -29.24 36.00 -14.20
CA HIS A 825 -30.71 36.03 -14.25
C HIS A 825 -31.34 34.73 -13.78
N GLU A 826 -30.83 33.58 -14.21
CA GLU A 826 -31.39 32.25 -13.90
C GLU A 826 -31.08 31.80 -12.46
N ASN A 827 -29.94 32.19 -11.92
CA ASN A 827 -29.36 31.63 -10.68
C ASN A 827 -29.22 32.61 -9.52
N GLY A 828 -29.25 33.94 -9.75
CA GLY A 828 -29.04 34.95 -8.73
C GLY A 828 -30.03 34.93 -7.56
N ARG A 829 -31.24 34.36 -7.73
CA ARG A 829 -32.20 34.16 -6.62
C ARG A 829 -31.94 32.86 -5.82
N LYS A 830 -31.31 31.87 -6.43
CA LYS A 830 -31.08 30.54 -5.83
C LYS A 830 -29.77 30.48 -5.07
N TYR A 831 -28.73 31.09 -5.62
CA TYR A 831 -27.36 31.05 -5.15
C TYR A 831 -26.84 32.45 -4.82
N HIS A 832 -25.68 32.52 -4.16
CA HIS A 832 -24.97 33.79 -3.93
C HIS A 832 -24.01 33.96 -5.11
N VAL A 833 -24.43 34.73 -6.12
CA VAL A 833 -23.66 34.96 -7.34
C VAL A 833 -22.87 36.23 -7.26
N THR A 834 -21.55 36.14 -7.44
CA THR A 834 -20.62 37.28 -7.56
C THR A 834 -20.05 37.31 -8.97
N VAL A 835 -19.93 38.45 -9.60
CA VAL A 835 -19.39 38.60 -10.94
C VAL A 835 -18.19 39.55 -10.92
N ALA A 836 -17.08 39.07 -11.48
CA ALA A 836 -15.83 39.85 -11.60
C ALA A 836 -15.66 40.35 -13.04
N THR A 837 -15.91 41.65 -13.24
CA THR A 837 -15.78 42.34 -14.54
C THR A 837 -15.43 43.82 -14.35
N SER A 838 -14.83 44.45 -15.35
CA SER A 838 -14.58 45.90 -15.40
C SER A 838 -15.47 46.63 -16.42
N ASP A 839 -16.36 45.94 -17.13
CA ASP A 839 -17.26 46.57 -18.07
C ASP A 839 -18.39 47.32 -17.34
N GLY A 840 -18.50 48.65 -17.59
CA GLY A 840 -19.46 49.50 -16.89
C GLY A 840 -20.93 49.24 -17.26
N LEU A 841 -21.22 48.71 -18.43
CA LEU A 841 -22.59 48.34 -18.84
C LEU A 841 -23.04 47.05 -18.19
N GLU A 842 -22.16 46.03 -18.19
CA GLU A 842 -22.41 44.74 -17.53
C GLU A 842 -22.63 44.96 -16.02
N GLN A 843 -21.84 45.85 -15.38
CA GLN A 843 -21.98 46.15 -13.95
C GLN A 843 -23.38 46.67 -13.56
N ILE A 844 -24.01 47.50 -14.41
CA ILE A 844 -25.34 48.06 -14.14
C ILE A 844 -26.41 46.94 -14.22
N ILE A 845 -26.31 46.02 -15.22
CA ILE A 845 -27.28 44.97 -15.45
C ILE A 845 -27.23 43.93 -14.31
N ILE A 846 -26.03 43.54 -13.89
CA ILE A 846 -25.81 42.52 -12.84
C ILE A 846 -26.30 43.03 -11.48
N THR A 847 -26.03 44.34 -11.18
CA THR A 847 -26.50 44.93 -9.93
C THR A 847 -28.03 44.99 -9.87
N GLY A 848 -28.72 45.19 -11.03
CA GLY A 848 -30.16 45.14 -11.13
C GLY A 848 -30.79 43.78 -10.89
N GLN A 849 -30.02 42.69 -10.99
CA GLN A 849 -30.47 41.29 -10.79
C GLN A 849 -30.24 40.79 -9.36
N GLY A 850 -29.65 41.63 -8.49
CA GLY A 850 -29.38 41.28 -7.08
C GLY A 850 -28.14 40.41 -6.85
N CYS A 851 -27.22 40.36 -7.81
CA CYS A 851 -25.93 39.73 -7.70
C CYS A 851 -24.87 40.69 -7.17
N HIS A 852 -23.80 40.16 -6.57
CA HIS A 852 -22.66 40.93 -6.13
C HIS A 852 -21.73 41.23 -7.29
N LEU A 853 -21.19 42.44 -7.32
CA LEU A 853 -20.22 42.87 -8.31
C LEU A 853 -18.84 43.02 -7.68
N LEU A 854 -17.82 42.53 -8.41
CA LEU A 854 -16.42 42.68 -8.06
C LEU A 854 -15.70 43.30 -9.25
N SER A 855 -15.13 44.52 -9.08
CA SER A 855 -14.35 45.13 -10.16
C SER A 855 -13.03 44.34 -10.36
N ALA A 856 -12.45 44.38 -11.57
CA ALA A 856 -11.19 43.63 -11.86
C ALA A 856 -10.05 44.03 -10.90
N ARG A 857 -9.99 45.30 -10.46
CA ARG A 857 -8.99 45.76 -9.50
C ARG A 857 -9.28 45.31 -8.07
N GLU A 858 -10.55 45.21 -7.67
CA GLU A 858 -10.94 44.66 -6.38
C GLU A 858 -10.67 43.16 -6.35
N PHE A 859 -10.96 42.50 -7.45
CA PHE A 859 -10.69 41.08 -7.60
C PHE A 859 -9.17 40.76 -7.53
N GLU A 860 -8.31 41.59 -8.17
CA GLU A 860 -6.86 41.45 -8.07
C GLU A 860 -6.40 41.56 -6.60
N ARG A 861 -6.90 42.57 -5.87
CA ARG A 861 -6.60 42.75 -4.45
C ARG A 861 -7.13 41.59 -3.59
N GLU A 862 -8.28 41.05 -3.92
CA GLU A 862 -8.84 39.91 -3.21
C GLU A 862 -8.04 38.65 -3.43
N VAL A 863 -7.55 38.41 -4.65
CA VAL A 863 -6.63 37.30 -4.98
C VAL A 863 -5.30 37.49 -4.24
N GLU A 864 -4.76 38.69 -4.20
CA GLU A 864 -3.54 39.02 -3.45
C GLU A 864 -3.74 38.84 -1.93
N ALA A 865 -4.86 39.32 -1.39
CA ALA A 865 -5.20 39.16 0.02
C ALA A 865 -5.40 37.67 0.41
N ALA A 866 -6.04 36.89 -0.44
CA ALA A 866 -6.17 35.45 -0.22
C ALA A 866 -4.79 34.75 -0.16
N ASN A 867 -3.89 35.11 -1.07
CA ASN A 867 -2.52 34.61 -1.06
C ASN A 867 -1.73 35.11 0.19
N GLN A 868 -1.99 36.33 0.66
CA GLN A 868 -1.36 36.87 1.87
C GLN A 868 -1.91 36.20 3.14
N THR A 869 -3.23 35.95 3.21
CA THR A 869 -3.86 35.24 4.33
C THR A 869 -3.30 33.83 4.44
N LEU A 870 -3.06 33.17 3.31
CA LEU A 870 -2.38 31.88 3.28
C LEU A 870 -0.98 31.96 3.88
N ARG A 871 -0.21 33.02 3.52
CA ARG A 871 1.13 33.26 4.10
C ARG A 871 1.07 33.49 5.61
N GLU A 872 0.14 34.32 6.07
CA GLU A 872 -0.06 34.62 7.49
C GLU A 872 -0.52 33.37 8.28
N THR A 873 -1.35 32.54 7.69
CA THR A 873 -1.79 31.28 8.29
C THR A 873 -0.62 30.30 8.43
N ILE A 874 0.23 30.22 7.41
CA ILE A 874 1.45 29.39 7.40
C ILE A 874 2.44 29.91 8.46
N ASP A 875 2.64 31.22 8.53
CA ASP A 875 3.54 31.84 9.53
C ASP A 875 2.99 31.68 10.95
N GLY A 876 1.68 31.81 11.16
CA GLY A 876 1.03 31.62 12.45
C GLY A 876 1.04 30.15 12.93
N MET A 877 1.03 29.16 12.01
CA MET A 877 1.26 27.76 12.33
C MET A 877 2.73 27.51 12.71
N ARG A 878 3.65 28.22 12.10
CA ARG A 878 5.09 28.18 12.39
C ARG A 878 5.40 28.68 13.81
N GLU A 879 4.76 29.78 14.26
CA GLU A 879 4.89 30.29 15.63
C GLU A 879 4.27 29.35 16.67
N LYS A 880 3.16 28.68 16.34
CA LYS A 880 2.52 27.71 17.25
C LYS A 880 3.33 26.42 17.41
N SER A 881 3.98 25.95 16.35
CA SER A 881 4.82 24.77 16.43
C SER A 881 6.13 25.02 17.22
N SER A 882 6.73 26.21 17.09
CA SER A 882 7.92 26.58 17.87
C SER A 882 7.61 26.86 19.34
N ASN A 883 6.42 27.39 19.67
CA ASN A 883 6.00 27.65 21.04
C ASN A 883 5.56 26.37 21.80
N HIS A 884 5.09 25.34 21.13
CA HIS A 884 4.77 24.06 21.77
C HIS A 884 6.01 23.30 22.24
N ILE A 885 7.06 23.28 21.44
CA ILE A 885 8.33 22.59 21.81
C ILE A 885 9.00 23.30 23.01
N LEU A 886 8.99 24.64 23.06
CA LEU A 886 9.52 25.40 24.19
C LEU A 886 8.63 25.34 25.43
N GLY A 887 7.31 25.28 25.26
CA GLY A 887 6.33 25.21 26.34
C GLY A 887 6.36 23.87 27.08
N ASP A 888 6.52 22.79 26.39
CA ASP A 888 6.58 21.45 26.97
C ASP A 888 7.93 21.18 27.64
N ALA A 889 9.04 21.64 27.06
CA ALA A 889 10.37 21.59 27.70
C ALA A 889 10.44 22.46 28.98
N LEU A 890 9.78 23.63 29.00
CA LEU A 890 9.70 24.46 30.22
C LEU A 890 8.76 23.86 31.29
N LYS A 891 7.72 23.14 30.92
CA LYS A 891 6.87 22.41 31.87
C LYS A 891 7.61 21.24 32.51
N GLN A 892 8.36 20.45 31.75
CA GLN A 892 9.19 19.39 32.29
C GLN A 892 10.23 19.91 33.29
N LEU A 893 10.89 21.03 32.98
CA LEU A 893 11.87 21.67 33.89
C LEU A 893 11.25 22.31 35.15
N THR A 894 9.94 22.65 35.16
CA THR A 894 9.26 23.17 36.35
C THR A 894 8.69 22.05 37.22
N ASP A 895 8.28 20.93 36.66
CA ASP A 895 7.77 19.77 37.41
C ASP A 895 8.91 19.00 38.15
N GLU A 896 10.13 18.97 37.60
CA GLU A 896 11.32 18.43 38.29
C GLU A 896 11.81 19.28 39.46
N LYS A 897 11.54 20.60 39.48
CA LYS A 897 11.90 21.48 40.61
C LYS A 897 10.91 21.50 41.78
N ILE A 898 9.78 20.80 41.68
CA ILE A 898 8.77 20.70 42.76
C ILE A 898 8.87 19.34 43.50
N GLN A 899 9.75 18.43 43.06
CA GLN A 899 10.02 17.14 43.71
C GLN A 899 11.40 17.07 44.40
N LEU A 900 12.05 18.19 44.63
CA LEU A 900 13.25 18.25 45.49
C LEU A 900 12.98 19.10 46.70
#